data_ffd23e2f2f9d7c019cb499e93a77e6c1
#
_entry.id   ffd23e2f2f9d7c019cb499e93a77e6c1
#
_cell.length_a   1.000
_cell.length_b   1.000
_cell.length_c   1.000
_cell.angle_alpha   90.00
_cell.angle_beta   90.00
_cell.angle_gamma   90.00
#
_symmetry.space_group_name_H-M   'P 1'
#
loop_
_entity.id
_entity.type
_entity.pdbx_description
1 polymer ?
#
loop_
_entity_poly.entity_id
_entity_poly.type
_entity_poly.pdbx_seq_one_letter_code
_entity_poly.pdbx_strand_id
1 'polypeptide(L)'
;MSEVEVQKQEKTGIVRYICVIFTCVIGILSGLIVALIRWVFQTWNHLNADELFYQLKAPMQGTNQDMIWDAVFFCVPWMILFLLIIIVVFLLVKDKNGKYFWLTMVGTIIICIGTVAGSLYYAWQRLDITAYMENKDKFAGFIDQNYVSPADVKLEFPEKKRNLIYIFLESMEVTYADKENGGGFDVNCIPELTTLAQQNEDFSGSDPALNGGYDMPSTTWTVAAMFAHTSGLPLSISIGDNEMNTQSEFMPGVVTLGDLLQVSGYNQKLIIGSDATFGGRRLLFSEHGDYDIVDHPYALSIGRLPQGYHEWWGYRDSLLFEYAKEELMDMASKEEPFNCTLLTVDTHFEDGFLCDLCPDTFGDNRYANVMACSSKQVYDFVEWIKQQDFYENTTIIIAGDHHTMDSNFCEDVDEDYVRRVYTTVINPAAEVADPESRREYTTFDMFPTTLASLGVNIEGDRLGLGTNLFSDTPTLLEVYGMEEMSAGVSGKSELMDYFTKDIDESKVESKDEESKKEWYDQKLESMTLEEKVAQMFIVSPEDVAGSWRQVDADDSLMYGLERFPVGGLIYDEDNIENREQISGMINGSQQYIKNRINIPLLEAIQEESGQNSLLASNETMGVPWTKNAIDIDSVDRASLTGLVMGKYLSDIGFNLNLGLEANVEGDINSFGTDPVAVSEKVESVIDGLHVNGVYAVVKYFPGYHMTRLLDENGQVRNINDILGDELYPFQQAVKSERAFIMVGHESIPELTGEDLPASMSGAVANSILRGMLDYNGVVITDALDKDEIIYNYGSEYSAIMAVQAGCDMLLKPYDFQSAYYAVLNAVYNGTISEERINTSVRRILKMKQNIVMWDMLKEVQSP
;
A
#
# COMPACT_ATOMS: atom_id res chain seq x y z
N MET A 1 -57.31 -33.38 32.13
CA MET A 1 -56.78 -32.29 31.31
C MET A 1 -57.13 -32.54 29.84
N SER A 2 -57.72 -31.57 29.17
CA SER A 2 -58.05 -31.73 27.75
C SER A 2 -56.75 -31.80 26.93
N GLU A 3 -56.78 -32.52 25.77
CA GLU A 3 -55.61 -32.57 24.84
C GLU A 3 -55.08 -31.20 24.49
N VAL A 4 -55.95 -30.19 24.42
CA VAL A 4 -55.60 -28.78 24.20
C VAL A 4 -54.76 -28.16 25.36
N GLU A 5 -55.04 -28.55 26.61
CA GLU A 5 -54.26 -28.11 27.76
C GLU A 5 -52.91 -28.78 27.85
N VAL A 6 -52.79 -30.04 27.46
CA VAL A 6 -51.48 -30.75 27.34
C VAL A 6 -50.61 -30.15 26.26
N GLN A 7 -51.16 -29.90 25.06
CA GLN A 7 -50.42 -29.24 23.96
C GLN A 7 -50.01 -27.81 24.30
N LYS A 8 -50.83 -27.08 25.08
CA LYS A 8 -50.45 -25.71 25.53
C LYS A 8 -49.37 -25.73 26.61
N GLN A 9 -49.32 -26.74 27.47
CA GLN A 9 -48.27 -26.93 28.44
C GLN A 9 -46.94 -27.36 27.81
N GLU A 10 -46.98 -28.25 26.83
CA GLU A 10 -45.80 -28.64 26.05
C GLU A 10 -45.20 -27.46 25.26
N LYS A 11 -46.01 -26.69 24.52
CA LYS A 11 -45.57 -25.49 23.80
C LYS A 11 -44.96 -24.45 24.77
N THR A 12 -45.53 -24.25 25.95
CA THR A 12 -44.99 -23.33 26.95
C THR A 12 -43.62 -23.83 27.51
N GLY A 13 -43.45 -25.13 27.64
CA GLY A 13 -42.19 -25.77 28.04
C GLY A 13 -41.09 -25.54 27.02
N ILE A 14 -41.34 -25.77 25.74
CA ILE A 14 -40.39 -25.58 24.63
C ILE A 14 -39.96 -24.11 24.54
N VAL A 15 -40.89 -23.16 24.61
CA VAL A 15 -40.59 -21.72 24.57
C VAL A 15 -39.64 -21.33 25.73
N ARG A 16 -39.89 -21.83 26.94
CA ARG A 16 -38.98 -21.56 28.08
C ARG A 16 -37.58 -22.12 27.86
N TYR A 17 -37.45 -23.31 27.29
CA TYR A 17 -36.14 -23.90 26.95
C TYR A 17 -35.37 -23.04 25.97
N ILE A 18 -36.02 -22.60 24.89
CA ILE A 18 -35.43 -21.72 23.87
C ILE A 18 -34.93 -20.40 24.49
N CYS A 19 -35.78 -19.81 25.38
CA CYS A 19 -35.42 -18.57 26.10
C CYS A 19 -34.20 -18.73 27.03
N VAL A 20 -34.10 -19.87 27.73
CA VAL A 20 -32.93 -20.17 28.57
C VAL A 20 -31.67 -20.30 27.74
N ILE A 21 -31.73 -21.06 26.63
CA ILE A 21 -30.60 -21.19 25.71
C ILE A 21 -30.16 -19.82 25.18
N PHE A 22 -31.14 -18.99 24.74
CA PHE A 22 -30.85 -17.64 24.25
C PHE A 22 -30.18 -16.75 25.32
N THR A 23 -30.68 -16.82 26.58
CA THR A 23 -30.07 -16.08 27.69
C THR A 23 -28.66 -16.58 28.03
N CYS A 24 -28.42 -17.89 27.94
CA CYS A 24 -27.07 -18.47 28.08
C CYS A 24 -26.11 -17.98 27.00
N VAL A 25 -26.55 -17.90 25.75
CA VAL A 25 -25.73 -17.35 24.65
C VAL A 25 -25.37 -15.89 24.90
N ILE A 26 -26.35 -15.06 25.32
CA ILE A 26 -26.08 -13.66 25.70
C ILE A 26 -25.06 -13.60 26.84
N GLY A 27 -25.17 -14.47 27.82
CA GLY A 27 -24.22 -14.49 28.94
C GLY A 27 -22.81 -14.86 28.53
N ILE A 28 -22.65 -15.87 27.67
CA ILE A 28 -21.33 -16.24 27.10
C ILE A 28 -20.73 -15.06 26.36
N LEU A 29 -21.50 -14.42 25.47
CA LEU A 29 -21.04 -13.25 24.72
C LEU A 29 -20.68 -12.07 25.63
N SER A 30 -21.50 -11.83 26.67
CA SER A 30 -21.18 -10.78 27.64
C SER A 30 -19.92 -11.08 28.44
N GLY A 31 -19.71 -12.34 28.82
CA GLY A 31 -18.47 -12.79 29.47
C GLY A 31 -17.25 -12.63 28.59
N LEU A 32 -17.40 -12.93 27.30
CA LEU A 32 -16.33 -12.74 26.29
C LEU A 32 -15.97 -11.25 26.15
N ILE A 33 -16.94 -10.36 25.96
CA ILE A 33 -16.70 -8.92 25.77
C ILE A 33 -16.01 -8.32 27.00
N VAL A 34 -16.50 -8.64 28.20
CA VAL A 34 -15.90 -8.16 29.46
C VAL A 34 -14.46 -8.66 29.61
N ALA A 35 -14.22 -9.93 29.27
CA ALA A 35 -12.90 -10.53 29.37
C ALA A 35 -11.94 -9.95 28.34
N LEU A 36 -12.37 -9.76 27.08
CA LEU A 36 -11.55 -9.14 26.04
C LEU A 36 -11.14 -7.72 26.42
N ILE A 37 -12.07 -6.88 26.86
CA ILE A 37 -11.76 -5.51 27.29
C ILE A 37 -10.74 -5.52 28.43
N ARG A 38 -10.91 -6.43 29.40
CA ARG A 38 -10.00 -6.56 30.53
C ARG A 38 -8.62 -7.06 30.10
N TRP A 39 -8.57 -8.07 29.21
CA TRP A 39 -7.33 -8.62 28.69
C TRP A 39 -6.55 -7.55 27.92
N VAL A 40 -7.20 -6.83 26.99
CA VAL A 40 -6.57 -5.75 26.21
C VAL A 40 -5.88 -4.73 27.14
N PHE A 41 -6.57 -4.20 28.16
CA PHE A 41 -5.97 -3.21 29.06
C PHE A 41 -5.02 -3.80 30.11
N GLN A 42 -4.97 -5.08 30.27
CA GLN A 42 -3.97 -5.75 31.12
C GLN A 42 -2.70 -6.04 30.34
N THR A 43 -2.81 -6.39 29.05
CA THR A 43 -1.71 -6.68 28.15
C THR A 43 -1.07 -5.37 27.65
N TRP A 44 -1.87 -4.38 27.23
CA TRP A 44 -1.41 -3.06 26.77
C TRP A 44 -1.79 -1.94 27.74
N ASN A 45 -0.93 -1.66 28.70
CA ASN A 45 -1.25 -0.69 29.76
C ASN A 45 -1.29 0.76 29.25
N HIS A 46 -0.53 1.11 28.21
CA HIS A 46 -0.43 2.44 27.62
C HIS A 46 -1.12 2.56 26.25
N LEU A 47 -2.03 1.62 25.92
CA LEU A 47 -2.78 1.64 24.65
C LEU A 47 -3.52 2.97 24.47
N ASN A 48 -3.31 3.64 23.34
CA ASN A 48 -4.04 4.83 22.94
C ASN A 48 -5.16 4.51 21.93
N ALA A 49 -6.01 5.50 21.65
CA ALA A 49 -7.17 5.30 20.78
C ALA A 49 -6.77 5.02 19.33
N ASP A 50 -5.79 5.75 18.79
CA ASP A 50 -5.32 5.59 17.40
C ASP A 50 -4.72 4.19 17.18
N GLU A 51 -3.90 3.74 18.11
CA GLU A 51 -3.30 2.40 18.06
C GLU A 51 -4.35 1.30 18.10
N LEU A 52 -5.35 1.40 19.03
CA LEU A 52 -6.44 0.43 19.10
C LEU A 52 -7.21 0.37 17.78
N PHE A 53 -7.54 1.53 17.19
CA PHE A 53 -8.27 1.57 15.93
C PHE A 53 -7.46 1.01 14.78
N TYR A 54 -6.15 1.27 14.74
CA TYR A 54 -5.25 0.69 13.77
C TYR A 54 -5.21 -0.84 13.89
N GLN A 55 -4.94 -1.37 15.09
CA GLN A 55 -4.82 -2.81 15.33
C GLN A 55 -6.12 -3.59 15.03
N LEU A 56 -7.29 -2.97 15.21
CA LEU A 56 -8.57 -3.57 14.84
C LEU A 56 -8.77 -3.68 13.31
N LYS A 57 -8.01 -2.92 12.53
CA LYS A 57 -8.08 -2.87 11.07
C LYS A 57 -6.89 -3.55 10.39
N ALA A 58 -5.76 -3.69 11.07
CA ALA A 58 -4.54 -4.30 10.54
C ALA A 58 -4.71 -5.82 10.28
N PRO A 59 -3.98 -6.39 9.31
CA PRO A 59 -3.97 -7.82 9.05
C PRO A 59 -3.56 -8.62 10.28
N MET A 60 -4.34 -9.63 10.62
CA MET A 60 -4.02 -10.58 11.71
C MET A 60 -2.99 -11.64 11.32
N GLN A 61 -2.65 -11.74 10.03
CA GLN A 61 -1.65 -12.68 9.54
C GLN A 61 -0.27 -12.35 10.13
N GLY A 62 0.45 -13.36 10.58
CA GLY A 62 1.75 -13.19 11.24
C GLY A 62 1.69 -12.87 12.74
N THR A 63 0.47 -12.78 13.34
CA THR A 63 0.34 -12.63 14.80
C THR A 63 0.91 -13.82 15.54
N ASN A 64 1.64 -13.59 16.63
CA ASN A 64 2.18 -14.64 17.48
C ASN A 64 1.05 -15.54 18.02
N GLN A 65 1.19 -16.86 17.81
CA GLN A 65 0.19 -17.84 18.23
C GLN A 65 0.05 -17.90 19.76
N ASP A 66 1.10 -17.64 20.51
CA ASP A 66 1.07 -17.65 21.97
C ASP A 66 0.15 -16.53 22.49
N MET A 67 0.22 -15.34 21.92
CA MET A 67 -0.67 -14.22 22.26
C MET A 67 -2.15 -14.58 22.00
N ILE A 68 -2.45 -15.29 20.92
CA ILE A 68 -3.81 -15.75 20.62
C ILE A 68 -4.27 -16.74 21.69
N TRP A 69 -3.41 -17.68 22.09
CA TRP A 69 -3.73 -18.64 23.13
C TRP A 69 -3.89 -17.99 24.49
N ASP A 70 -3.09 -16.99 24.84
CA ASP A 70 -3.23 -16.21 26.07
C ASP A 70 -4.57 -15.51 26.14
N ALA A 71 -4.99 -14.85 25.05
CA ALA A 71 -6.33 -14.27 24.95
C ALA A 71 -7.42 -15.33 25.17
N VAL A 72 -7.29 -16.51 24.54
CA VAL A 72 -8.25 -17.62 24.69
C VAL A 72 -8.27 -18.13 26.12
N PHE A 73 -7.10 -18.41 26.72
CA PHE A 73 -7.02 -18.90 28.11
C PHE A 73 -7.52 -17.88 29.12
N PHE A 74 -7.34 -16.59 28.84
CA PHE A 74 -7.90 -15.53 29.68
C PHE A 74 -9.41 -15.42 29.54
N CYS A 75 -9.97 -15.48 28.32
CA CYS A 75 -11.39 -15.23 28.06
C CYS A 75 -12.28 -16.43 28.41
N VAL A 76 -11.84 -17.66 28.16
CA VAL A 76 -12.67 -18.88 28.37
C VAL A 76 -13.16 -19.04 29.81
N PRO A 77 -12.36 -18.85 30.89
CA PRO A 77 -12.83 -18.92 32.25
C PRO A 77 -13.97 -17.93 32.56
N TRP A 78 -13.92 -16.71 32.02
CA TRP A 78 -14.98 -15.71 32.20
C TRP A 78 -16.28 -16.11 31.49
N MET A 79 -16.18 -16.63 30.27
CA MET A 79 -17.34 -17.15 29.52
C MET A 79 -18.01 -18.28 30.31
N ILE A 80 -17.22 -19.21 30.86
CA ILE A 80 -17.71 -20.32 31.68
C ILE A 80 -18.36 -19.79 32.97
N LEU A 81 -17.75 -18.81 33.64
CA LEU A 81 -18.26 -18.21 34.85
C LEU A 81 -19.65 -17.57 34.64
N PHE A 82 -19.81 -16.77 33.60
CA PHE A 82 -21.08 -16.14 33.23
C PHE A 82 -22.14 -17.21 32.92
N LEU A 83 -21.78 -18.24 32.15
CA LEU A 83 -22.68 -19.36 31.84
C LEU A 83 -23.13 -20.09 33.11
N LEU A 84 -22.21 -20.41 34.04
CA LEU A 84 -22.52 -21.08 35.29
C LEU A 84 -23.44 -20.25 36.18
N ILE A 85 -23.17 -18.94 36.29
CA ILE A 85 -24.04 -18.03 37.06
C ILE A 85 -25.48 -18.08 36.51
N ILE A 86 -25.62 -17.97 35.17
CA ILE A 86 -26.93 -17.99 34.52
C ILE A 86 -27.65 -19.33 34.76
N ILE A 87 -26.94 -20.45 34.60
CA ILE A 87 -27.51 -21.80 34.85
C ILE A 87 -27.98 -21.90 36.30
N VAL A 88 -27.16 -21.49 37.27
CA VAL A 88 -27.52 -21.52 38.68
C VAL A 88 -28.77 -20.67 38.97
N VAL A 89 -28.83 -19.44 38.42
CA VAL A 89 -29.98 -18.54 38.59
C VAL A 89 -31.24 -19.19 38.01
N PHE A 90 -31.20 -19.82 36.84
CA PHE A 90 -32.34 -20.51 36.26
C PHE A 90 -32.74 -21.77 37.03
N LEU A 91 -31.79 -22.53 37.60
CA LEU A 91 -32.07 -23.68 38.45
C LEU A 91 -32.80 -23.27 39.74
N LEU A 92 -32.45 -22.13 40.33
CA LEU A 92 -33.10 -21.60 41.54
C LEU A 92 -34.54 -21.14 41.29
N VAL A 93 -34.90 -20.79 40.03
CA VAL A 93 -36.28 -20.36 39.70
C VAL A 93 -37.06 -21.39 38.89
N LYS A 94 -36.47 -22.57 38.61
CA LYS A 94 -37.04 -23.64 37.79
C LYS A 94 -38.46 -24.01 38.22
N ASP A 95 -38.71 -24.15 39.52
CA ASP A 95 -39.98 -24.58 40.10
C ASP A 95 -40.90 -23.42 40.50
N LYS A 96 -40.53 -22.19 40.19
CA LYS A 96 -41.33 -21.00 40.50
C LYS A 96 -42.40 -20.73 39.45
N ASN A 97 -43.40 -19.92 39.80
CA ASN A 97 -44.45 -19.48 38.88
C ASN A 97 -43.88 -18.82 37.59
N GLY A 98 -44.58 -18.96 36.48
CA GLY A 98 -44.13 -18.44 35.19
C GLY A 98 -43.77 -16.94 35.16
N LYS A 99 -44.39 -16.13 36.05
CA LYS A 99 -44.05 -14.72 36.24
C LYS A 99 -42.61 -14.53 36.75
N TYR A 100 -42.16 -15.35 37.70
CA TYR A 100 -40.77 -15.28 38.22
C TYR A 100 -39.77 -15.73 37.18
N PHE A 101 -40.10 -16.71 36.34
CA PHE A 101 -39.24 -17.13 35.22
C PHE A 101 -38.97 -15.96 34.28
N TRP A 102 -39.99 -15.26 33.80
CA TRP A 102 -39.86 -14.14 32.90
C TRP A 102 -39.13 -12.95 33.53
N LEU A 103 -39.43 -12.62 34.79
CA LEU A 103 -38.70 -11.59 35.52
C LEU A 103 -37.20 -11.89 35.65
N THR A 104 -36.87 -13.14 35.93
CA THR A 104 -35.47 -13.57 36.03
C THR A 104 -34.77 -13.48 34.69
N MET A 105 -35.41 -13.95 33.61
CA MET A 105 -34.83 -13.87 32.26
C MET A 105 -34.55 -12.42 31.87
N VAL A 106 -35.53 -11.54 31.96
CA VAL A 106 -35.38 -10.12 31.67
C VAL A 106 -34.32 -9.46 32.56
N GLY A 107 -34.36 -9.75 33.87
CA GLY A 107 -33.38 -9.25 34.83
C GLY A 107 -31.94 -9.68 34.48
N THR A 108 -31.76 -10.97 34.12
CA THR A 108 -30.45 -11.50 33.72
C THR A 108 -29.95 -10.82 32.45
N ILE A 109 -30.79 -10.64 31.41
CA ILE A 109 -30.41 -9.94 30.18
C ILE A 109 -30.03 -8.48 30.49
N ILE A 110 -30.81 -7.79 31.34
CA ILE A 110 -30.50 -6.41 31.75
C ILE A 110 -29.13 -6.34 32.46
N ILE A 111 -28.83 -7.31 33.34
CA ILE A 111 -27.54 -7.37 34.04
C ILE A 111 -26.42 -7.62 33.03
N CYS A 112 -26.57 -8.55 32.06
CA CYS A 112 -25.59 -8.80 31.02
C CYS A 112 -25.33 -7.54 30.17
N ILE A 113 -26.39 -6.86 29.74
CA ILE A 113 -26.26 -5.60 28.98
C ILE A 113 -25.58 -4.52 29.85
N GLY A 114 -25.97 -4.39 31.11
CA GLY A 114 -25.39 -3.43 32.04
C GLY A 114 -23.89 -3.68 32.30
N THR A 115 -23.47 -4.94 32.36
CA THR A 115 -22.07 -5.33 32.55
C THR A 115 -21.25 -4.99 31.32
N VAL A 116 -21.77 -5.29 30.13
CA VAL A 116 -21.11 -4.92 28.85
C VAL A 116 -21.02 -3.40 28.71
N ALA A 117 -22.11 -2.67 28.96
CA ALA A 117 -22.12 -1.21 28.91
C ALA A 117 -21.15 -0.58 29.93
N GLY A 118 -21.05 -1.15 31.14
CA GLY A 118 -20.06 -0.71 32.13
C GLY A 118 -18.61 -0.96 31.69
N SER A 119 -18.33 -2.11 31.04
CA SER A 119 -17.01 -2.42 30.52
C SER A 119 -16.63 -1.53 29.32
N LEU A 120 -17.59 -1.24 28.45
CA LEU A 120 -17.38 -0.30 27.33
C LEU A 120 -17.17 1.14 27.83
N TYR A 121 -17.93 1.55 28.89
CA TYR A 121 -17.72 2.85 29.52
C TYR A 121 -16.34 2.94 30.20
N TYR A 122 -15.87 1.86 30.83
CA TYR A 122 -14.54 1.77 31.39
C TYR A 122 -13.47 1.92 30.28
N ALA A 123 -13.63 1.21 29.16
CA ALA A 123 -12.75 1.33 28.00
C ALA A 123 -12.74 2.77 27.43
N TRP A 124 -13.92 3.39 27.30
CA TRP A 124 -14.07 4.78 26.88
C TRP A 124 -13.29 5.76 27.75
N GLN A 125 -13.38 5.60 29.08
CA GLN A 125 -12.65 6.45 30.04
C GLN A 125 -11.13 6.16 30.02
N ARG A 126 -10.76 4.89 29.88
CA ARG A 126 -9.34 4.48 29.89
C ARG A 126 -8.60 4.97 28.66
N LEU A 127 -9.25 4.99 27.50
CA LEU A 127 -8.72 5.51 26.25
C LEU A 127 -8.88 7.05 26.10
N ASP A 128 -9.52 7.68 27.08
CA ASP A 128 -9.85 9.12 27.06
C ASP A 128 -10.44 9.61 25.73
N ILE A 129 -11.39 8.82 25.18
CA ILE A 129 -12.01 9.08 23.87
C ILE A 129 -12.61 10.49 23.79
N THR A 130 -13.08 11.03 24.92
CA THR A 130 -13.68 12.39 24.95
C THR A 130 -12.63 13.43 24.70
N ALA A 131 -11.51 13.40 25.43
CA ALA A 131 -10.41 14.34 25.22
C ALA A 131 -9.76 14.15 23.84
N TYR A 132 -9.65 12.89 23.38
CA TYR A 132 -9.19 12.58 22.02
C TYR A 132 -10.04 13.28 20.96
N MET A 133 -11.38 13.19 21.04
CA MET A 133 -12.27 13.86 20.08
C MET A 133 -12.24 15.39 20.19
N GLU A 134 -12.17 15.93 21.42
CA GLU A 134 -12.09 17.38 21.64
C GLU A 134 -10.76 17.95 21.11
N ASN A 135 -9.64 17.26 21.32
CA ASN A 135 -8.33 17.68 20.81
C ASN A 135 -8.27 17.63 19.28
N LYS A 136 -8.86 16.60 18.66
CA LYS A 136 -8.94 16.49 17.20
C LYS A 136 -9.56 17.73 16.55
N ASP A 137 -10.61 18.31 17.12
CA ASP A 137 -11.26 19.50 16.59
C ASP A 137 -10.52 20.80 16.94
N LYS A 138 -9.90 20.86 18.12
CA LYS A 138 -9.21 22.07 18.62
C LYS A 138 -7.92 22.39 17.86
N PHE A 139 -7.17 21.36 17.49
CA PHE A 139 -5.87 21.49 16.81
C PHE A 139 -5.95 21.09 15.32
N ALA A 140 -7.14 21.15 14.73
CA ALA A 140 -7.33 20.86 13.31
C ALA A 140 -6.42 21.71 12.42
N GLY A 141 -5.77 21.08 11.44
CA GLY A 141 -4.92 21.76 10.46
C GLY A 141 -3.46 21.99 10.89
N PHE A 142 -2.99 21.51 12.05
CA PHE A 142 -1.59 21.63 12.45
C PHE A 142 -0.66 20.92 11.45
N ILE A 143 -0.97 19.67 11.09
CA ILE A 143 -0.21 18.91 10.10
C ILE A 143 -0.24 19.63 8.75
N ASP A 144 -1.43 20.05 8.28
CA ASP A 144 -1.64 20.74 7.00
C ASP A 144 -0.80 22.02 6.87
N GLN A 145 -0.58 22.75 8.00
CA GLN A 145 0.19 24.00 8.01
C GLN A 145 1.71 23.79 8.11
N ASN A 146 2.15 22.66 8.67
CA ASN A 146 3.55 22.40 8.94
C ASN A 146 4.18 21.36 8.03
N TYR A 147 3.38 20.61 7.26
CA TYR A 147 3.87 19.60 6.33
C TYR A 147 4.63 20.24 5.17
N VAL A 148 5.80 19.69 4.87
CA VAL A 148 6.62 20.05 3.72
C VAL A 148 6.69 18.84 2.79
N SER A 149 6.03 18.97 1.64
CA SER A 149 5.97 17.88 0.65
C SER A 149 7.36 17.64 0.02
N PRO A 150 7.87 16.41 0.00
CA PRO A 150 9.10 16.10 -0.74
C PRO A 150 9.04 16.41 -2.23
N ALA A 151 7.83 16.45 -2.82
CA ALA A 151 7.63 16.83 -4.22
C ALA A 151 7.82 18.33 -4.48
N ASP A 152 7.72 19.17 -3.45
CA ASP A 152 7.83 20.63 -3.55
C ASP A 152 9.23 21.15 -3.14
N VAL A 153 10.13 20.26 -2.68
CA VAL A 153 11.47 20.59 -2.20
C VAL A 153 12.52 20.09 -3.18
N LYS A 154 13.47 20.94 -3.52
CA LYS A 154 14.60 20.53 -4.34
C LYS A 154 15.54 19.65 -3.52
N LEU A 155 15.72 18.40 -3.95
CA LEU A 155 16.62 17.42 -3.38
C LEU A 155 17.81 17.23 -4.33
N GLU A 156 19.02 17.45 -3.86
CA GLU A 156 20.24 17.28 -4.67
C GLU A 156 21.06 16.13 -4.10
N PHE A 157 21.04 14.99 -4.78
CA PHE A 157 21.86 13.83 -4.42
C PHE A 157 23.33 14.03 -4.84
N PRO A 158 24.31 13.53 -4.05
CA PRO A 158 25.71 13.59 -4.46
C PRO A 158 25.99 12.71 -5.70
N GLU A 159 26.98 13.09 -6.52
CA GLU A 159 27.40 12.26 -7.68
C GLU A 159 27.74 10.82 -7.26
N LYS A 160 28.49 10.67 -6.17
CA LYS A 160 28.77 9.37 -5.57
C LYS A 160 27.79 9.15 -4.41
N LYS A 161 26.77 8.36 -4.65
CA LYS A 161 25.76 8.02 -3.63
C LYS A 161 26.34 7.10 -2.58
N ARG A 162 25.93 7.31 -1.32
CA ARG A 162 26.33 6.48 -0.19
C ARG A 162 25.32 5.38 0.04
N ASN A 163 25.78 4.25 0.52
CA ASN A 163 24.90 3.19 1.00
C ASN A 163 24.25 3.59 2.33
N LEU A 164 23.04 3.08 2.58
CA LEU A 164 22.33 3.19 3.83
C LEU A 164 22.15 1.82 4.47
N ILE A 165 22.45 1.71 5.77
CA ILE A 165 22.00 0.60 6.60
C ILE A 165 21.16 1.23 7.71
N TYR A 166 19.85 0.93 7.73
CA TYR A 166 18.91 1.43 8.71
C TYR A 166 18.49 0.30 9.65
N ILE A 167 18.83 0.38 10.92
CA ILE A 167 18.56 -0.66 11.92
C ILE A 167 17.50 -0.12 12.88
N PHE A 168 16.28 -0.60 12.75
CA PHE A 168 15.23 -0.41 13.74
C PHE A 168 15.38 -1.43 14.85
N LEU A 169 15.44 -0.96 16.08
CA LEU A 169 15.52 -1.77 17.27
C LEU A 169 14.15 -1.78 17.96
N GLU A 170 13.51 -2.91 17.97
CA GLU A 170 12.22 -3.12 18.61
C GLU A 170 12.27 -2.68 20.08
N SER A 171 11.37 -1.75 20.46
CA SER A 171 11.19 -1.26 21.84
C SER A 171 12.46 -0.72 22.51
N MET A 172 13.43 -0.16 21.77
CA MET A 172 14.72 0.28 22.32
C MET A 172 14.73 1.75 22.69
N GLU A 173 15.06 2.05 23.95
CA GLU A 173 15.03 3.39 24.52
C GLU A 173 16.35 3.81 25.16
N VAL A 174 16.60 5.12 25.19
CA VAL A 174 17.63 5.73 26.05
C VAL A 174 17.37 5.47 27.54
N THR A 175 16.10 5.28 27.92
CA THR A 175 15.66 4.98 29.30
C THR A 175 16.44 3.83 29.95
N TYR A 176 16.87 2.85 29.16
CA TYR A 176 17.56 1.65 29.66
C TYR A 176 19.06 1.86 29.94
N ALA A 177 19.61 3.01 29.60
CA ALA A 177 20.91 3.44 30.10
C ALA A 177 20.81 3.85 31.58
N ASP A 178 21.94 3.95 32.28
CA ASP A 178 21.96 4.45 33.62
C ASP A 178 21.84 6.00 33.68
N LYS A 179 21.49 6.49 34.84
CA LYS A 179 21.31 7.94 35.12
C LYS A 179 22.54 8.80 34.84
N GLU A 180 23.75 8.24 34.93
CA GLU A 180 25.00 8.99 34.65
C GLU A 180 25.10 9.24 33.12
N ASN A 181 24.55 8.36 32.31
CA ASN A 181 24.51 8.46 30.86
C ASN A 181 23.18 9.05 30.31
N GLY A 182 22.31 9.61 31.16
CA GLY A 182 21.04 10.24 30.73
C GLY A 182 19.87 9.30 30.62
N GLY A 183 20.00 8.04 31.04
CA GLY A 183 18.92 7.08 31.14
C GLY A 183 18.07 7.23 32.42
N GLY A 184 17.07 6.38 32.57
CA GLY A 184 16.18 6.33 33.73
C GLY A 184 16.56 5.29 34.78
N PHE A 185 17.48 4.37 34.47
CA PHE A 185 17.80 3.22 35.30
C PHE A 185 18.99 3.51 36.23
N ASP A 186 19.10 2.78 37.31
CA ASP A 186 20.27 2.82 38.19
C ASP A 186 21.48 2.03 37.64
N VAL A 187 21.22 1.08 36.74
CA VAL A 187 22.23 0.24 36.10
C VAL A 187 21.97 0.20 34.59
N ASN A 188 23.04 0.40 33.83
CA ASN A 188 22.94 0.42 32.37
C ASN A 188 22.65 -0.98 31.82
N CYS A 189 21.46 -1.14 31.18
CA CYS A 189 21.06 -2.39 30.52
C CYS A 189 21.52 -2.45 29.04
N ILE A 190 22.01 -1.34 28.47
CA ILE A 190 22.41 -1.23 27.06
C ILE A 190 23.83 -0.64 26.90
N PRO A 191 24.88 -1.19 27.58
CA PRO A 191 26.19 -0.53 27.66
C PRO A 191 26.91 -0.39 26.31
N GLU A 192 26.71 -1.33 25.38
CA GLU A 192 27.33 -1.26 24.05
C GLU A 192 26.63 -0.22 23.17
N LEU A 193 25.30 -0.15 23.19
CA LEU A 193 24.55 0.90 22.50
C LEU A 193 24.88 2.29 23.10
N THR A 194 25.00 2.41 24.42
CA THR A 194 25.50 3.61 25.08
C THR A 194 26.85 4.03 24.52
N THR A 195 27.77 3.09 24.35
CA THR A 195 29.11 3.34 23.79
C THR A 195 29.01 3.78 22.33
N LEU A 196 28.14 3.17 21.52
CA LEU A 196 27.94 3.57 20.12
C LEU A 196 27.42 5.00 20.00
N ALA A 197 26.43 5.39 20.79
CA ALA A 197 25.89 6.73 20.77
C ALA A 197 26.93 7.78 21.21
N GLN A 198 27.69 7.52 22.27
CA GLN A 198 28.77 8.42 22.75
C GLN A 198 29.95 8.56 21.77
N GLN A 199 30.15 7.61 20.87
CA GLN A 199 31.24 7.64 19.87
C GLN A 199 30.79 8.16 18.50
N ASN A 200 29.53 8.38 18.31
CA ASN A 200 28.93 8.79 17.04
C ASN A 200 27.92 9.91 17.28
N GLU A 201 27.09 10.24 16.30
CA GLU A 201 26.17 11.36 16.39
C GLU A 201 24.81 10.92 16.95
N ASP A 202 24.39 11.45 18.09
CA ASP A 202 23.08 11.30 18.71
C ASP A 202 22.37 12.66 18.92
N PHE A 203 22.98 13.74 18.41
CA PHE A 203 22.52 15.12 18.53
C PHE A 203 22.42 15.63 19.96
N SER A 204 23.26 15.09 20.87
CA SER A 204 23.39 15.55 22.25
C SER A 204 24.22 16.82 22.39
N GLY A 205 24.96 17.21 21.34
CA GLY A 205 25.87 18.34 21.39
C GLY A 205 27.02 18.12 22.36
N SER A 206 27.31 19.10 23.21
CA SER A 206 28.32 18.96 24.26
C SER A 206 27.82 18.30 25.56
N ASP A 207 26.57 17.90 25.64
CA ASP A 207 26.00 17.19 26.78
C ASP A 207 26.50 15.74 26.80
N PRO A 208 27.11 15.25 27.90
CA PRO A 208 27.55 13.86 27.98
C PRO A 208 26.39 12.86 28.13
N ALA A 209 25.20 13.33 28.46
CA ALA A 209 23.99 12.50 28.53
C ALA A 209 23.48 12.16 27.13
N LEU A 210 23.17 10.90 26.89
CA LEU A 210 22.59 10.43 25.63
C LEU A 210 21.35 11.23 25.21
N ASN A 211 21.22 11.41 23.94
CA ASN A 211 20.01 11.97 23.33
C ASN A 211 19.21 10.90 22.61
N GLY A 212 18.00 11.26 22.16
CA GLY A 212 17.10 10.37 21.44
C GLY A 212 15.85 11.11 20.97
N GLY A 213 15.16 10.53 20.01
CA GLY A 213 13.92 11.09 19.47
C GLY A 213 12.74 10.89 20.43
N TYR A 214 11.84 11.86 20.44
CA TYR A 214 10.55 11.70 21.11
C TYR A 214 9.55 11.06 20.15
N ASP A 215 8.87 10.01 20.58
CA ASP A 215 7.70 9.52 19.86
C ASP A 215 6.51 10.49 20.03
N MET A 216 5.65 10.51 19.02
CA MET A 216 4.48 11.38 18.98
C MET A 216 3.22 10.51 18.92
N PRO A 217 2.03 11.08 19.17
CA PRO A 217 0.78 10.38 18.91
C PRO A 217 0.79 9.77 17.51
N SER A 218 0.31 8.54 17.39
CA SER A 218 0.30 7.74 16.15
C SER A 218 1.68 7.39 15.57
N THR A 219 2.73 7.32 16.43
CA THR A 219 4.06 6.78 16.12
C THR A 219 4.53 5.74 17.15
N THR A 220 3.65 5.29 18.05
CA THR A 220 4.00 4.53 19.27
C THR A 220 3.92 3.01 19.13
N TRP A 221 3.87 2.49 17.89
CA TRP A 221 3.95 1.06 17.57
C TRP A 221 4.77 0.85 16.30
N THR A 222 5.32 -0.32 16.12
CA THR A 222 6.39 -0.64 15.16
C THR A 222 6.17 -0.06 13.75
N VAL A 223 5.05 -0.39 13.07
CA VAL A 223 4.84 0.10 11.70
C VAL A 223 4.63 1.62 11.66
N ALA A 224 3.98 2.20 12.66
CA ALA A 224 3.79 3.64 12.73
C ALA A 224 5.10 4.38 12.96
N ALA A 225 5.98 3.83 13.80
CA ALA A 225 7.31 4.37 13.99
C ALA A 225 8.16 4.26 12.72
N MET A 226 8.20 3.09 12.06
CA MET A 226 8.89 2.93 10.78
C MET A 226 8.37 3.91 9.72
N PHE A 227 7.05 4.10 9.66
CA PHE A 227 6.43 5.08 8.77
C PHE A 227 6.84 6.52 9.14
N ALA A 228 6.85 6.88 10.42
CA ALA A 228 7.25 8.20 10.89
C ALA A 228 8.72 8.52 10.53
N HIS A 229 9.63 7.56 10.76
CA HIS A 229 11.05 7.70 10.42
C HIS A 229 11.31 7.81 8.91
N THR A 230 10.42 7.31 8.07
CA THR A 230 10.61 7.25 6.62
C THR A 230 9.76 8.26 5.83
N SER A 231 8.73 8.85 6.44
CA SER A 231 7.84 9.83 5.79
C SER A 231 7.77 11.18 6.50
N GLY A 232 8.21 11.23 7.77
CA GLY A 232 8.03 12.43 8.61
C GLY A 232 6.56 12.70 8.98
N LEU A 233 5.71 11.68 9.01
CA LEU A 233 4.27 11.79 9.28
C LEU A 233 3.80 10.78 10.33
N PRO A 234 2.75 11.11 11.12
CA PRO A 234 2.11 10.14 12.00
C PRO A 234 1.28 9.14 11.18
N LEU A 235 1.21 7.89 11.60
CA LEU A 235 0.28 6.91 11.01
C LEU A 235 -1.12 7.07 11.64
N SER A 236 -1.84 8.12 11.28
CA SER A 236 -3.19 8.41 11.73
C SER A 236 -4.21 8.08 10.65
N ILE A 237 -5.09 7.12 10.91
CA ILE A 237 -6.13 6.66 9.98
C ILE A 237 -7.49 7.06 10.54
N SER A 238 -8.33 7.74 9.73
CA SER A 238 -9.66 8.15 10.16
C SER A 238 -10.57 6.96 10.48
N ILE A 239 -11.38 7.10 11.54
CA ILE A 239 -12.20 6.02 12.14
C ILE A 239 -13.29 5.48 11.19
N GLY A 240 -13.59 6.14 10.09
CA GLY A 240 -14.76 5.85 9.25
C GLY A 240 -14.52 5.04 7.99
N ASP A 241 -13.38 5.18 7.35
CA ASP A 241 -13.30 4.92 5.91
C ASP A 241 -12.22 3.94 5.43
N ASN A 242 -11.45 3.27 6.31
CA ASN A 242 -10.36 2.43 5.86
C ASN A 242 -10.25 1.09 6.60
N GLU A 243 -10.50 0.00 5.87
CA GLU A 243 -10.24 -1.36 6.35
C GLU A 243 -8.89 -1.84 5.80
N MET A 244 -7.79 -1.64 6.54
CA MET A 244 -6.43 -2.04 6.15
C MET A 244 -6.31 -3.51 5.68
N ASN A 245 -7.24 -4.38 6.09
CA ASN A 245 -7.33 -5.76 5.66
C ASN A 245 -7.80 -5.94 4.21
N THR A 246 -8.40 -4.91 3.62
CA THR A 246 -8.96 -4.92 2.26
C THR A 246 -8.26 -3.94 1.34
N GLN A 247 -7.30 -3.17 1.86
CA GLN A 247 -6.54 -2.21 1.06
C GLN A 247 -5.43 -2.90 0.30
N SER A 248 -5.37 -2.59 -0.98
CA SER A 248 -4.25 -2.91 -1.86
C SER A 248 -3.12 -1.88 -1.75
N GLU A 249 -3.30 -0.77 -1.00
CA GLU A 249 -2.37 0.36 -0.97
C GLU A 249 -2.19 0.90 0.47
N PHE A 250 -0.95 1.23 0.83
CA PHE A 250 -0.58 1.80 2.12
C PHE A 250 -0.25 3.28 1.98
N MET A 251 -1.15 4.18 2.38
CA MET A 251 -0.93 5.64 2.34
C MET A 251 -0.44 6.15 0.96
N PRO A 252 -1.17 5.88 -0.14
CA PRO A 252 -0.67 6.03 -1.51
C PRO A 252 -0.33 7.48 -1.91
N GLY A 253 -0.82 8.47 -1.18
CA GLY A 253 -0.47 9.88 -1.39
C GLY A 253 0.82 10.35 -0.72
N VAL A 254 1.50 9.49 0.03
CA VAL A 254 2.71 9.84 0.80
C VAL A 254 3.97 9.48 0.01
N VAL A 255 4.96 10.38 0.01
CA VAL A 255 6.31 10.10 -0.50
C VAL A 255 7.22 9.79 0.68
N THR A 256 7.82 8.61 0.68
CA THR A 256 8.70 8.13 1.74
C THR A 256 10.17 8.21 1.37
N LEU A 257 11.05 7.93 2.34
CA LEU A 257 12.49 7.70 2.11
C LEU A 257 12.72 6.62 1.05
N GLY A 258 11.96 5.51 1.13
CA GLY A 258 12.05 4.41 0.17
C GLY A 258 11.79 4.86 -1.26
N ASP A 259 10.75 5.67 -1.49
CA ASP A 259 10.41 6.20 -2.82
C ASP A 259 11.53 7.09 -3.36
N LEU A 260 12.08 7.99 -2.53
CA LEU A 260 13.17 8.88 -2.92
C LEU A 260 14.46 8.12 -3.24
N LEU A 261 14.77 7.07 -2.49
CA LEU A 261 15.94 6.23 -2.73
C LEU A 261 15.75 5.33 -3.96
N GLN A 262 14.56 4.78 -4.17
CA GLN A 262 14.22 4.00 -5.36
C GLN A 262 14.42 4.84 -6.63
N VAL A 263 13.81 6.01 -6.67
CA VAL A 263 13.94 6.98 -7.76
C VAL A 263 15.41 7.36 -7.99
N SER A 264 16.20 7.40 -6.92
CA SER A 264 17.64 7.66 -6.99
C SER A 264 18.47 6.43 -7.38
N GLY A 265 17.86 5.29 -7.71
CA GLY A 265 18.52 4.08 -8.19
C GLY A 265 19.20 3.24 -7.10
N TYR A 266 18.69 3.28 -5.88
CA TYR A 266 19.14 2.39 -4.82
C TYR A 266 18.48 1.01 -4.96
N ASN A 267 19.27 -0.04 -4.71
CA ASN A 267 18.75 -1.37 -4.45
C ASN A 267 18.29 -1.41 -2.98
N GLN A 268 17.03 -1.76 -2.72
CA GLN A 268 16.45 -1.69 -1.38
C GLN A 268 16.04 -3.06 -0.85
N LYS A 269 16.30 -3.30 0.43
CA LYS A 269 15.97 -4.56 1.09
C LYS A 269 15.50 -4.35 2.52
N LEU A 270 14.38 -5.01 2.89
CA LEU A 270 13.91 -5.11 4.28
C LEU A 270 14.22 -6.50 4.83
N ILE A 271 14.92 -6.57 5.95
CA ILE A 271 15.23 -7.84 6.63
C ILE A 271 14.57 -7.81 8.01
N ILE A 272 13.69 -8.78 8.28
CA ILE A 272 12.92 -8.86 9.53
C ILE A 272 12.76 -10.31 10.00
N GLY A 273 12.93 -10.56 11.29
CA GLY A 273 12.81 -11.91 11.86
C GLY A 273 11.38 -12.46 11.91
N SER A 274 10.36 -11.63 11.80
CA SER A 274 8.95 -11.99 11.81
C SER A 274 8.33 -12.01 10.40
N ASP A 275 7.03 -12.34 10.29
CA ASP A 275 6.27 -12.15 9.05
C ASP A 275 6.00 -10.65 8.83
N ALA A 276 6.50 -10.09 7.73
CA ALA A 276 6.33 -8.69 7.40
C ALA A 276 4.87 -8.29 7.13
N THR A 277 3.98 -9.25 6.87
CA THR A 277 2.54 -8.99 6.66
C THR A 277 1.86 -8.45 7.91
N PHE A 278 2.34 -8.86 9.10
CA PHE A 278 1.80 -8.36 10.36
C PHE A 278 1.93 -6.84 10.48
N GLY A 279 0.81 -6.19 10.83
CA GLY A 279 0.73 -4.74 11.00
C GLY A 279 0.87 -3.94 9.69
N GLY A 280 0.88 -4.58 8.50
CA GLY A 280 0.96 -3.89 7.21
C GLY A 280 2.37 -3.51 6.75
N ARG A 281 3.43 -3.97 7.42
CA ARG A 281 4.83 -3.64 7.07
C ARG A 281 5.22 -4.10 5.66
N ARG A 282 4.76 -5.30 5.24
CA ARG A 282 4.96 -5.78 3.86
C ARG A 282 4.39 -4.79 2.85
N LEU A 283 3.17 -4.33 3.07
CA LEU A 283 2.50 -3.40 2.18
C LEU A 283 3.24 -2.05 2.13
N LEU A 284 3.59 -1.48 3.31
CA LEU A 284 4.37 -0.25 3.40
C LEU A 284 5.65 -0.32 2.55
N PHE A 285 6.49 -1.33 2.75
CA PHE A 285 7.80 -1.39 2.09
C PHE A 285 7.76 -1.92 0.66
N SER A 286 6.72 -2.68 0.27
CA SER A 286 6.54 -3.06 -1.13
C SER A 286 6.06 -1.90 -1.99
N GLU A 287 5.20 -1.03 -1.45
CA GLU A 287 4.63 0.08 -2.21
C GLU A 287 5.49 1.33 -2.18
N HIS A 288 6.16 1.58 -1.06
CA HIS A 288 7.02 2.72 -0.85
C HIS A 288 8.50 2.36 -0.97
N GLY A 289 8.98 2.26 -2.20
CA GLY A 289 10.40 2.03 -2.48
C GLY A 289 10.75 0.65 -2.99
N ASP A 290 9.76 -0.25 -3.23
CA ASP A 290 9.95 -1.58 -3.85
C ASP A 290 11.07 -2.40 -3.19
N TYR A 291 10.96 -2.57 -1.88
CA TYR A 291 11.96 -3.33 -1.12
C TYR A 291 11.83 -4.84 -1.35
N ASP A 292 12.93 -5.49 -1.64
CA ASP A 292 13.04 -6.95 -1.47
C ASP A 292 12.84 -7.33 0.00
N ILE A 293 11.84 -8.16 0.30
CA ILE A 293 11.50 -8.51 1.69
C ILE A 293 12.07 -9.87 2.06
N VAL A 294 13.02 -9.88 3.00
CA VAL A 294 13.64 -11.07 3.59
C VAL A 294 13.09 -11.27 4.99
N ASP A 295 11.98 -11.99 5.08
CA ASP A 295 11.25 -12.24 6.32
C ASP A 295 11.17 -13.73 6.67
N HIS A 296 10.44 -14.10 7.74
CA HIS A 296 10.29 -15.48 8.16
C HIS A 296 9.67 -16.39 7.07
N PRO A 297 8.55 -16.04 6.39
CA PRO A 297 8.03 -16.79 5.24
C PRO A 297 9.06 -16.97 4.11
N TYR A 298 9.79 -15.93 3.77
CA TYR A 298 10.85 -16.00 2.75
C TYR A 298 11.96 -16.98 3.15
N ALA A 299 12.48 -16.89 4.38
CA ALA A 299 13.53 -17.77 4.88
C ALA A 299 13.13 -19.26 4.88
N LEU A 300 11.85 -19.56 5.18
CA LEU A 300 11.27 -20.90 5.03
C LEU A 300 11.19 -21.33 3.56
N SER A 301 10.77 -20.44 2.65
CA SER A 301 10.54 -20.75 1.24
C SER A 301 11.81 -21.12 0.49
N ILE A 302 12.93 -20.46 0.82
CA ILE A 302 14.24 -20.72 0.21
C ILE A 302 15.06 -21.79 0.95
N GLY A 303 14.53 -22.36 2.06
CA GLY A 303 15.18 -23.42 2.83
C GLY A 303 16.32 -22.94 3.75
N ARG A 304 16.44 -21.64 4.04
CA ARG A 304 17.33 -21.12 5.11
C ARG A 304 16.91 -21.66 6.47
N LEU A 305 15.62 -21.77 6.68
CA LEU A 305 15.01 -22.35 7.87
C LEU A 305 14.32 -23.68 7.52
N PRO A 306 14.38 -24.70 8.41
CA PRO A 306 13.65 -25.92 8.20
C PRO A 306 12.13 -25.69 8.23
N GLN A 307 11.40 -26.47 7.44
CA GLN A 307 9.93 -26.37 7.40
C GLN A 307 9.31 -26.50 8.80
N GLY A 308 8.45 -25.53 9.16
CA GLY A 308 7.82 -25.48 10.47
C GLY A 308 8.68 -24.87 11.57
N TYR A 309 9.85 -24.31 11.25
CA TYR A 309 10.63 -23.53 12.21
C TYR A 309 9.85 -22.26 12.60
N HIS A 310 9.74 -22.03 13.89
CA HIS A 310 9.15 -20.82 14.44
C HIS A 310 9.65 -20.64 15.88
N GLU A 311 10.34 -19.56 16.13
CA GLU A 311 10.76 -19.14 17.47
C GLU A 311 10.26 -17.73 17.70
N TRP A 312 9.56 -17.48 18.80
CA TRP A 312 9.00 -16.20 19.18
C TRP A 312 8.07 -15.63 18.09
N TRP A 313 8.45 -14.58 17.40
CA TRP A 313 7.71 -13.97 16.30
C TRP A 313 8.10 -14.50 14.90
N GLY A 314 9.02 -15.47 14.82
CA GLY A 314 9.48 -16.06 13.58
C GLY A 314 10.85 -16.68 13.71
N TYR A 315 11.93 -15.89 13.62
CA TYR A 315 13.30 -16.30 13.96
C TYR A 315 14.03 -15.20 14.73
N ARG A 316 14.91 -15.61 15.63
CA ARG A 316 15.63 -14.76 16.58
C ARG A 316 16.62 -13.79 15.92
N ASP A 317 16.99 -12.71 16.62
CA ASP A 317 17.88 -11.67 16.12
C ASP A 317 19.28 -12.16 15.78
N SER A 318 19.78 -13.18 16.45
CA SER A 318 21.08 -13.75 16.07
C SER A 318 21.11 -14.34 14.66
N LEU A 319 20.02 -14.95 14.20
CA LEU A 319 19.85 -15.39 12.82
C LEU A 319 19.56 -14.22 11.88
N LEU A 320 18.83 -13.21 12.34
CA LEU A 320 18.59 -11.96 11.60
C LEU A 320 19.93 -11.33 11.18
N PHE A 321 20.85 -11.14 12.13
CA PHE A 321 22.16 -10.56 11.84
C PHE A 321 23.05 -11.47 10.99
N GLU A 322 22.94 -12.78 11.09
CA GLU A 322 23.63 -13.72 10.18
C GLU A 322 23.14 -13.55 8.75
N TYR A 323 21.83 -13.55 8.53
CA TYR A 323 21.22 -13.35 7.21
C TYR A 323 21.49 -11.95 6.67
N ALA A 324 21.43 -10.93 7.52
CA ALA A 324 21.77 -9.56 7.13
C ALA A 324 23.21 -9.44 6.63
N LYS A 325 24.18 -10.14 7.21
CA LYS A 325 25.56 -10.19 6.70
C LYS A 325 25.64 -10.77 5.30
N GLU A 326 24.92 -11.87 5.03
CA GLU A 326 24.87 -12.49 3.71
C GLU A 326 24.23 -11.56 2.68
N GLU A 327 23.08 -10.93 3.00
CA GLU A 327 22.37 -10.03 2.12
C GLU A 327 23.19 -8.76 1.84
N LEU A 328 23.85 -8.17 2.84
CA LEU A 328 24.73 -7.01 2.68
C LEU A 328 25.90 -7.31 1.75
N MET A 329 26.50 -8.50 1.84
CA MET A 329 27.59 -8.91 0.93
C MET A 329 27.07 -9.08 -0.50
N ASP A 330 25.85 -9.58 -0.70
CA ASP A 330 25.21 -9.65 -2.02
C ASP A 330 24.94 -8.25 -2.58
N MET A 331 24.32 -7.36 -1.80
CA MET A 331 24.02 -5.97 -2.20
C MET A 331 25.32 -5.20 -2.52
N ALA A 332 26.34 -5.32 -1.69
CA ALA A 332 27.62 -4.65 -1.89
C ALA A 332 28.43 -5.20 -3.08
N SER A 333 28.08 -6.35 -3.63
CA SER A 333 28.71 -6.91 -4.83
C SER A 333 28.19 -6.28 -6.12
N LYS A 334 27.09 -5.51 -6.06
CA LYS A 334 26.46 -4.80 -7.17
C LYS A 334 27.06 -3.39 -7.31
N GLU A 335 26.89 -2.77 -8.47
CA GLU A 335 27.41 -1.42 -8.73
C GLU A 335 26.49 -0.32 -8.15
N GLU A 336 25.21 -0.61 -7.99
CA GLU A 336 24.20 0.30 -7.48
C GLU A 336 24.40 0.56 -5.97
N PRO A 337 24.09 1.78 -5.48
CA PRO A 337 24.04 2.03 -4.05
C PRO A 337 22.90 1.22 -3.43
N PHE A 338 23.05 0.83 -2.18
CA PHE A 338 22.02 0.04 -1.51
C PHE A 338 21.45 0.73 -0.27
N ASN A 339 20.19 0.38 0.04
CA ASN A 339 19.53 0.64 1.30
C ASN A 339 19.10 -0.69 1.93
N CYS A 340 19.72 -1.07 3.04
CA CYS A 340 19.37 -2.25 3.81
C CYS A 340 18.71 -1.83 5.12
N THR A 341 17.41 -2.04 5.22
CA THR A 341 16.61 -1.77 6.42
C THR A 341 16.42 -3.06 7.22
N LEU A 342 16.73 -3.03 8.51
CA LEU A 342 16.57 -4.15 9.43
C LEU A 342 15.57 -3.80 10.54
N LEU A 343 14.82 -4.80 11.02
CA LEU A 343 14.01 -4.70 12.24
C LEU A 343 14.30 -5.89 13.14
N THR A 344 14.77 -5.63 14.38
CA THR A 344 14.95 -6.66 15.41
C THR A 344 13.61 -7.08 16.03
N VAL A 345 13.58 -8.22 16.70
CA VAL A 345 12.32 -8.77 17.24
C VAL A 345 12.46 -9.38 18.63
N ASP A 346 13.67 -9.74 19.08
CA ASP A 346 13.87 -10.43 20.37
C ASP A 346 13.46 -9.55 21.58
N THR A 347 13.48 -8.23 21.43
CA THR A 347 13.12 -7.26 22.47
C THR A 347 11.62 -6.93 22.50
N HIS A 348 10.79 -7.59 21.70
CA HIS A 348 9.34 -7.38 21.74
C HIS A 348 8.74 -7.83 23.08
N PHE A 349 7.79 -7.05 23.62
CA PHE A 349 7.10 -7.35 24.89
C PHE A 349 6.20 -8.62 24.74
N GLU A 350 5.85 -9.35 25.82
CA GLU A 350 6.29 -9.15 27.21
C GLU A 350 7.63 -9.88 27.47
N ASP A 351 8.50 -9.28 28.28
CA ASP A 351 9.77 -9.86 28.74
C ASP A 351 10.80 -10.23 27.64
N GLY A 352 10.50 -10.07 26.34
CA GLY A 352 11.35 -10.42 25.22
C GLY A 352 11.69 -11.92 25.09
N PHE A 353 12.49 -12.24 24.08
CA PHE A 353 12.98 -13.60 23.82
C PHE A 353 14.38 -13.82 24.37
N LEU A 354 14.49 -14.69 25.37
CA LEU A 354 15.79 -15.05 25.98
C LEU A 354 16.47 -16.12 25.11
N CYS A 355 17.39 -15.73 24.26
CA CYS A 355 18.18 -16.63 23.42
C CYS A 355 19.43 -17.17 24.15
N ASP A 356 20.12 -18.14 23.53
CA ASP A 356 21.34 -18.77 24.11
C ASP A 356 22.53 -17.81 24.29
N LEU A 357 22.48 -16.62 23.65
CA LEU A 357 23.52 -15.59 23.73
C LEU A 357 23.28 -14.58 24.85
N CYS A 358 22.07 -14.56 25.44
CA CYS A 358 21.72 -13.60 26.46
C CYS A 358 22.55 -13.78 27.73
N PRO A 359 23.10 -12.68 28.29
CA PRO A 359 23.83 -12.73 29.54
C PRO A 359 22.89 -12.99 30.73
N ASP A 360 23.44 -13.43 31.85
CA ASP A 360 22.74 -13.55 33.14
C ASP A 360 23.18 -12.41 34.09
N THR A 361 23.39 -11.22 33.54
CA THR A 361 23.96 -10.09 34.29
C THR A 361 22.94 -9.49 35.27
N PHE A 362 21.66 -9.52 34.91
CA PHE A 362 20.58 -8.91 35.66
C PHE A 362 19.75 -9.97 36.45
N GLY A 363 20.27 -11.21 36.59
CA GLY A 363 19.62 -12.28 37.34
C GLY A 363 18.23 -12.58 36.85
N ASP A 364 17.22 -12.51 37.76
CA ASP A 364 15.83 -12.83 37.42
C ASP A 364 15.13 -11.78 36.52
N ASN A 365 15.74 -10.63 36.27
CA ASN A 365 15.19 -9.62 35.34
C ASN A 365 15.46 -10.06 33.89
N ARG A 366 14.52 -10.85 33.37
CA ARG A 366 14.59 -11.44 32.03
C ARG A 366 14.71 -10.37 30.93
N TYR A 367 13.88 -9.34 31.01
CA TYR A 367 13.85 -8.33 29.95
C TYR A 367 15.12 -7.48 29.92
N ALA A 368 15.72 -7.17 31.06
CA ALA A 368 17.04 -6.51 31.14
C ALA A 368 18.16 -7.38 30.52
N ASN A 369 18.12 -8.69 30.70
CA ASN A 369 19.08 -9.60 30.06
C ASN A 369 18.87 -9.65 28.53
N VAL A 370 17.63 -9.57 28.05
CA VAL A 370 17.31 -9.51 26.61
C VAL A 370 17.77 -8.19 26.01
N MET A 371 17.52 -7.05 26.67
CA MET A 371 18.03 -5.73 26.24
C MET A 371 19.57 -5.69 26.16
N ALA A 372 20.26 -6.25 27.13
CA ALA A 372 21.71 -6.36 27.09
C ALA A 372 22.20 -7.27 25.96
N CYS A 373 21.47 -8.35 25.69
CA CYS A 373 21.76 -9.22 24.57
C CYS A 373 21.63 -8.50 23.23
N SER A 374 20.52 -7.78 23.03
CA SER A 374 20.30 -6.97 21.84
C SER A 374 21.38 -5.91 21.66
N SER A 375 21.69 -5.15 22.73
CA SER A 375 22.78 -4.16 22.76
C SER A 375 24.10 -4.75 22.25
N LYS A 376 24.48 -5.92 22.75
CA LYS A 376 25.71 -6.61 22.36
C LYS A 376 25.68 -7.11 20.91
N GLN A 377 24.58 -7.70 20.47
CA GLN A 377 24.44 -8.21 19.11
C GLN A 377 24.50 -7.10 18.07
N VAL A 378 23.82 -5.97 18.31
CA VAL A 378 23.86 -4.78 17.45
C VAL A 378 25.28 -4.21 17.37
N TYR A 379 25.97 -4.08 18.52
CA TYR A 379 27.35 -3.62 18.56
C TYR A 379 28.26 -4.52 17.72
N ASP A 380 28.16 -5.85 17.90
CA ASP A 380 28.98 -6.82 17.17
C ASP A 380 28.68 -6.78 15.66
N PHE A 381 27.43 -6.53 15.27
CA PHE A 381 27.04 -6.38 13.88
C PHE A 381 27.63 -5.11 13.28
N VAL A 382 27.58 -3.98 13.99
CA VAL A 382 28.19 -2.70 13.56
C VAL A 382 29.71 -2.86 13.43
N GLU A 383 30.37 -3.51 14.40
CA GLU A 383 31.82 -3.77 14.34
C GLU A 383 32.21 -4.70 13.17
N TRP A 384 31.32 -5.63 12.77
CA TRP A 384 31.51 -6.41 11.58
C TRP A 384 31.37 -5.56 10.31
N ILE A 385 30.35 -4.67 10.24
CA ILE A 385 30.18 -3.75 9.10
C ILE A 385 31.42 -2.87 8.92
N LYS A 386 31.97 -2.33 10.00
CA LYS A 386 33.16 -1.48 9.97
C LYS A 386 34.40 -2.17 9.37
N GLN A 387 34.43 -3.49 9.28
CA GLN A 387 35.51 -4.28 8.69
C GLN A 387 35.31 -4.56 7.18
N GLN A 388 34.16 -4.16 6.61
CA GLN A 388 33.85 -4.44 5.20
C GLN A 388 34.32 -3.29 4.29
N ASP A 389 34.69 -3.63 3.07
CA ASP A 389 35.19 -2.67 2.07
C ASP A 389 34.17 -1.57 1.72
N PHE A 390 32.87 -1.87 1.85
CA PHE A 390 31.80 -0.91 1.58
C PHE A 390 31.58 0.12 2.70
N TYR A 391 32.14 -0.08 3.89
CA TYR A 391 31.89 0.76 5.06
C TYR A 391 32.25 2.25 4.85
N GLU A 392 33.36 2.53 4.16
CA GLU A 392 33.79 3.93 3.92
C GLU A 392 32.71 4.75 3.20
N ASN A 393 31.91 4.09 2.34
CA ASN A 393 30.80 4.71 1.59
C ASN A 393 29.43 4.34 2.15
N THR A 394 29.31 4.06 3.44
CA THR A 394 28.05 3.61 4.06
C THR A 394 27.75 4.47 5.29
N THR A 395 26.53 4.95 5.38
CA THR A 395 25.95 5.54 6.59
C THR A 395 25.12 4.47 7.30
N ILE A 396 25.26 4.35 8.63
CA ILE A 396 24.46 3.46 9.46
C ILE A 396 23.61 4.33 10.38
N ILE A 397 22.29 4.09 10.38
CA ILE A 397 21.37 4.67 11.34
C ILE A 397 20.84 3.55 12.23
N ILE A 398 20.88 3.75 13.54
CA ILE A 398 20.30 2.85 14.53
C ILE A 398 19.28 3.67 15.31
N ALA A 399 18.04 3.22 15.30
CA ALA A 399 16.94 3.90 15.98
C ALA A 399 16.04 2.88 16.69
N GLY A 400 15.68 3.15 17.93
CA GLY A 400 14.54 2.49 18.56
C GLY A 400 13.27 2.88 17.81
N ASP A 401 12.38 1.91 17.61
CA ASP A 401 11.15 2.22 16.92
C ASP A 401 10.14 2.95 17.81
N HIS A 402 9.81 2.45 18.98
CA HIS A 402 8.90 3.07 19.95
C HIS A 402 9.24 2.67 21.39
N HIS A 403 8.57 3.28 22.35
CA HIS A 403 8.69 2.91 23.77
C HIS A 403 8.16 1.50 24.00
N THR A 404 8.81 0.73 24.91
CA THR A 404 8.28 -0.59 25.26
C THR A 404 6.86 -0.50 25.81
N MET A 405 6.03 -1.44 25.36
CA MET A 405 4.68 -1.65 25.88
C MET A 405 4.67 -2.51 27.14
N ASP A 406 5.84 -3.01 27.59
CA ASP A 406 5.95 -3.76 28.84
C ASP A 406 5.62 -2.87 30.03
N SER A 407 4.60 -3.28 30.81
CA SER A 407 4.06 -2.46 31.88
C SER A 407 4.95 -2.38 33.11
N ASN A 408 5.88 -3.32 33.27
CA ASN A 408 6.62 -3.51 34.52
C ASN A 408 8.07 -3.05 34.40
N PHE A 409 8.66 -3.08 33.22
CA PHE A 409 10.09 -2.85 33.03
C PHE A 409 10.55 -1.44 33.41
N CYS A 410 9.70 -0.44 33.15
CA CYS A 410 9.97 0.95 33.48
C CYS A 410 9.16 1.46 34.70
N GLU A 411 8.57 0.58 35.53
CA GLU A 411 7.71 1.00 36.65
C GLU A 411 8.45 1.79 37.74
N ASP A 412 9.75 1.55 37.91
CA ASP A 412 10.62 2.21 38.89
C ASP A 412 11.31 3.47 38.35
N VAL A 413 11.09 3.85 37.08
CA VAL A 413 11.63 5.07 36.49
C VAL A 413 10.90 6.28 37.09
N ASP A 414 11.65 7.35 37.38
CA ASP A 414 11.14 8.59 37.94
C ASP A 414 10.01 9.15 37.06
N GLU A 415 8.87 9.53 37.66
CA GLU A 415 7.73 10.07 36.95
C GLU A 415 8.03 11.35 36.16
N ASP A 416 9.07 12.12 36.57
CA ASP A 416 9.52 13.33 35.87
C ASP A 416 10.49 13.01 34.71
N TYR A 417 10.94 11.77 34.54
CA TYR A 417 11.82 11.36 33.45
C TYR A 417 11.06 11.24 32.13
N VAL A 418 11.47 11.99 31.12
CA VAL A 418 10.85 11.94 29.80
C VAL A 418 11.57 10.90 28.94
N ARG A 419 10.87 9.84 28.62
CA ARG A 419 11.37 8.71 27.82
C ARG A 419 11.61 9.13 26.36
N ARG A 420 12.62 8.53 25.74
CA ARG A 420 13.05 8.80 24.36
C ARG A 420 13.52 7.51 23.71
N VAL A 421 13.21 7.33 22.42
CA VAL A 421 13.74 6.20 21.65
C VAL A 421 15.24 6.40 21.41
N TYR A 422 15.98 5.29 21.41
CA TYR A 422 17.40 5.32 21.13
C TYR A 422 17.66 5.81 19.70
N THR A 423 18.69 6.62 19.49
CA THR A 423 19.08 7.09 18.15
C THR A 423 20.58 7.30 18.07
N THR A 424 21.23 6.82 17.01
CA THR A 424 22.60 7.18 16.66
C THR A 424 22.85 7.07 15.16
N VAL A 425 23.64 8.00 14.61
CA VAL A 425 24.04 8.06 13.21
C VAL A 425 25.56 7.84 13.12
N ILE A 426 25.97 6.78 12.43
CA ILE A 426 27.36 6.37 12.29
C ILE A 426 27.85 6.67 10.88
N ASN A 427 29.00 7.31 10.75
CA ASN A 427 29.64 7.66 9.48
C ASN A 427 28.73 8.47 8.53
N PRO A 428 28.09 9.57 8.99
CA PRO A 428 27.31 10.44 8.09
C PRO A 428 28.21 11.19 7.10
N ALA A 429 27.61 11.61 5.95
CA ALA A 429 28.27 12.53 5.02
C ALA A 429 28.16 14.00 5.47
N ALA A 430 27.11 14.34 6.22
CA ALA A 430 26.87 15.68 6.74
C ALA A 430 27.62 15.92 8.06
N GLU A 431 28.02 17.17 8.31
CA GLU A 431 28.54 17.65 9.59
C GLU A 431 27.44 18.44 10.30
N VAL A 432 27.36 18.32 11.63
CA VAL A 432 26.38 19.08 12.43
C VAL A 432 26.76 20.57 12.41
N ALA A 433 25.80 21.45 12.09
CA ALA A 433 26.02 22.89 11.96
C ALA A 433 26.45 23.54 13.30
N ASP A 434 25.89 23.14 14.43
CA ASP A 434 26.26 23.54 15.76
C ASP A 434 26.54 22.33 16.67
N PRO A 435 27.78 21.83 16.68
CA PRO A 435 28.15 20.62 17.41
C PRO A 435 28.14 20.78 18.94
N GLU A 436 27.93 21.99 19.47
CA GLU A 436 27.80 22.23 20.91
C GLU A 436 26.33 22.20 21.38
N SER A 437 25.38 22.35 20.47
CA SER A 437 23.94 22.45 20.78
C SER A 437 23.27 21.08 20.83
N ARG A 438 22.60 20.79 21.94
CA ARG A 438 21.70 19.65 22.04
C ARG A 438 20.41 19.95 21.29
N ARG A 439 19.95 19.02 20.43
CA ARG A 439 18.70 19.15 19.66
C ARG A 439 17.55 18.49 20.42
N GLU A 440 16.41 19.13 20.41
CA GLU A 440 15.14 18.52 20.79
C GLU A 440 14.38 18.11 19.53
N TYR A 441 14.13 16.81 19.34
CA TYR A 441 13.61 16.29 18.08
C TYR A 441 12.69 15.09 18.26
N THR A 442 11.86 14.83 17.26
CA THR A 442 10.93 13.72 17.20
C THR A 442 11.37 12.67 16.18
N THR A 443 10.70 11.53 16.14
CA THR A 443 10.92 10.50 15.14
C THR A 443 10.67 10.99 13.70
N PHE A 444 9.87 12.06 13.50
CA PHE A 444 9.67 12.69 12.19
C PHE A 444 10.94 13.30 11.61
N ASP A 445 11.79 13.84 12.46
CA ASP A 445 13.01 14.52 12.06
C ASP A 445 14.04 13.55 11.44
N MET A 446 13.89 12.24 11.66
CA MET A 446 14.76 11.23 11.08
C MET A 446 14.60 11.10 9.56
N PHE A 447 13.48 11.46 8.97
CA PHE A 447 13.30 11.41 7.52
C PHE A 447 14.26 12.35 6.77
N PRO A 448 14.24 13.69 6.96
CA PRO A 448 15.20 14.57 6.32
C PRO A 448 16.65 14.36 6.84
N THR A 449 16.82 13.99 8.11
CA THR A 449 18.14 13.71 8.69
C THR A 449 18.82 12.51 8.02
N THR A 450 18.05 11.45 7.70
CA THR A 450 18.57 10.30 6.97
C THR A 450 19.09 10.69 5.59
N LEU A 451 18.33 11.47 4.82
CA LEU A 451 18.76 11.97 3.52
C LEU A 451 20.02 12.87 3.63
N ALA A 452 20.03 13.78 4.59
CA ALA A 452 21.20 14.63 4.83
C ALA A 452 22.43 13.80 5.22
N SER A 453 22.28 12.74 6.02
CA SER A 453 23.37 11.83 6.38
C SER A 453 23.96 11.08 5.19
N LEU A 454 23.21 10.92 4.10
CA LEU A 454 23.67 10.38 2.81
C LEU A 454 24.34 11.43 1.92
N GLY A 455 24.37 12.70 2.34
CA GLY A 455 24.92 13.83 1.61
C GLY A 455 23.93 14.48 0.64
N VAL A 456 22.63 14.23 0.80
CA VAL A 456 21.58 14.90 0.03
C VAL A 456 21.42 16.33 0.57
N ASN A 457 21.48 17.32 -0.35
CA ASN A 457 21.16 18.70 0.02
C ASN A 457 19.63 18.89 -0.10
N ILE A 458 19.02 19.35 0.99
CA ILE A 458 17.58 19.54 1.12
C ILE A 458 17.30 21.05 1.18
N GLU A 459 16.62 21.61 0.18
CA GLU A 459 16.27 23.03 0.19
C GLU A 459 15.33 23.35 1.35
N GLY A 460 15.78 24.21 2.27
CA GLY A 460 15.02 24.59 3.47
C GLY A 460 15.05 23.60 4.63
N ASP A 461 15.83 22.52 4.55
CA ASP A 461 16.14 21.56 5.62
C ASP A 461 14.92 20.80 6.21
N ARG A 462 13.76 20.80 5.55
CA ARG A 462 12.55 20.18 6.08
C ARG A 462 11.87 19.28 5.04
N LEU A 463 11.38 18.12 5.50
CA LEU A 463 10.52 17.19 4.75
C LEU A 463 9.50 16.55 5.69
N GLY A 464 8.26 16.38 5.24
CA GLY A 464 7.20 15.94 6.14
C GLY A 464 6.98 16.98 7.26
N LEU A 465 6.88 16.52 8.48
CA LEU A 465 6.93 17.34 9.70
C LEU A 465 8.35 17.42 10.27
N GLY A 466 9.33 16.73 9.67
CA GLY A 466 10.69 16.65 10.17
C GLY A 466 11.60 17.79 9.69
N THR A 467 12.67 18.00 10.44
CA THR A 467 13.77 18.93 10.15
C THR A 467 15.09 18.16 10.14
N ASN A 468 15.97 18.48 9.21
CA ASN A 468 17.33 17.96 9.14
C ASN A 468 18.14 18.34 10.40
N LEU A 469 18.49 17.40 11.24
CA LEU A 469 19.19 17.62 12.50
C LEU A 469 20.65 18.04 12.34
N PHE A 470 21.22 17.84 11.15
CA PHE A 470 22.56 18.36 10.83
C PHE A 470 22.56 19.87 10.58
N SER A 471 21.39 20.49 10.28
CA SER A 471 21.25 21.92 10.06
C SER A 471 21.04 22.71 11.37
N ASP A 472 21.09 24.03 11.27
CA ASP A 472 20.73 24.96 12.35
C ASP A 472 19.23 25.36 12.33
N THR A 473 18.46 24.80 11.39
CA THR A 473 17.01 25.01 11.29
C THR A 473 16.32 24.40 12.50
N PRO A 474 15.47 25.15 13.25
CA PRO A 474 14.77 24.61 14.40
C PRO A 474 13.78 23.49 14.01
N THR A 475 13.70 22.43 14.83
CA THR A 475 12.67 21.41 14.70
C THR A 475 11.28 21.95 15.09
N LEU A 476 10.21 21.29 14.69
CA LEU A 476 8.88 21.68 15.15
C LEU A 476 8.75 21.55 16.68
N LEU A 477 9.42 20.56 17.27
CA LEU A 477 9.45 20.40 18.73
C LEU A 477 10.13 21.58 19.42
N GLU A 478 11.25 22.07 18.88
CA GLU A 478 11.96 23.28 19.40
C GLU A 478 11.10 24.54 19.25
N VAL A 479 10.25 24.62 18.21
CA VAL A 479 9.38 25.78 17.94
C VAL A 479 8.14 25.80 18.83
N TYR A 480 7.42 24.65 18.91
CA TYR A 480 6.10 24.57 19.55
C TYR A 480 6.15 24.00 20.96
N GLY A 481 7.20 23.25 21.32
CA GLY A 481 7.28 22.46 22.54
C GLY A 481 6.41 21.19 22.52
N MET A 482 6.66 20.31 23.47
CA MET A 482 6.06 18.96 23.53
C MET A 482 4.53 18.99 23.57
N GLU A 483 3.93 19.83 24.42
CA GLU A 483 2.47 19.85 24.64
C GLU A 483 1.72 20.29 23.37
N GLU A 484 2.17 21.39 22.75
CA GLU A 484 1.50 21.94 21.56
C GLU A 484 1.72 21.05 20.34
N MET A 485 2.94 20.52 20.15
CA MET A 485 3.24 19.62 19.04
C MET A 485 2.47 18.30 19.16
N SER A 486 2.45 17.64 20.32
CA SER A 486 1.71 16.40 20.54
C SER A 486 0.20 16.59 20.32
N ALA A 487 -0.37 17.69 20.82
CA ALA A 487 -1.77 18.03 20.60
C ALA A 487 -2.05 18.35 19.12
N GLY A 488 -1.14 19.05 18.45
CA GLY A 488 -1.21 19.39 17.03
C GLY A 488 -1.19 18.16 16.12
N VAL A 489 -0.29 17.23 16.39
CA VAL A 489 -0.16 15.95 15.65
C VAL A 489 -1.43 15.08 15.81
N SER A 490 -2.10 15.14 16.98
CA SER A 490 -3.37 14.46 17.22
C SER A 490 -4.58 15.18 16.59
N GLY A 491 -4.40 16.37 16.01
CA GLY A 491 -5.46 17.16 15.40
C GLY A 491 -6.01 16.55 14.11
N LYS A 492 -7.21 16.98 13.71
CA LYS A 492 -7.72 16.63 12.37
C LYS A 492 -6.84 17.27 11.30
N SER A 493 -6.52 16.48 10.27
CA SER A 493 -5.78 16.93 9.10
C SER A 493 -6.50 16.49 7.83
N GLU A 494 -6.84 17.45 6.97
CA GLU A 494 -7.40 17.15 5.65
C GLU A 494 -6.36 16.47 4.76
N LEU A 495 -5.09 16.82 4.95
CA LEU A 495 -3.97 16.21 4.25
C LEU A 495 -3.81 14.74 4.62
N MET A 496 -3.88 14.38 5.91
CA MET A 496 -3.85 12.98 6.34
C MET A 496 -5.06 12.20 5.82
N ASP A 497 -6.23 12.81 5.84
CA ASP A 497 -7.43 12.25 5.21
C ASP A 497 -7.25 12.04 3.70
N TYR A 498 -6.55 12.92 3.02
CA TYR A 498 -6.19 12.78 1.60
C TYR A 498 -5.22 11.62 1.37
N PHE A 499 -4.19 11.49 2.18
CA PHE A 499 -3.19 10.43 2.07
C PHE A 499 -3.72 9.02 2.38
N THR A 500 -4.82 8.92 3.14
CA THR A 500 -5.42 7.65 3.56
C THR A 500 -6.60 7.21 2.71
N LYS A 501 -7.11 8.05 1.82
CA LYS A 501 -8.30 7.75 1.03
C LYS A 501 -7.94 6.95 -0.22
N ASP A 502 -8.48 5.73 -0.30
CA ASP A 502 -9.11 5.28 -1.55
C ASP A 502 -10.15 6.34 -1.89
N ILE A 503 -9.97 7.05 -2.98
CA ILE A 503 -10.81 8.20 -3.31
C ILE A 503 -12.21 7.70 -3.69
N ASP A 504 -13.10 7.56 -2.70
CA ASP A 504 -14.54 7.44 -2.93
C ASP A 504 -15.12 8.83 -3.21
N GLU A 505 -15.17 9.19 -4.51
CA GLU A 505 -15.59 10.48 -5.05
C GLU A 505 -17.05 10.85 -4.75
N SER A 506 -17.84 10.01 -4.05
CA SER A 506 -19.29 10.21 -3.92
C SER A 506 -19.75 11.11 -2.77
N LYS A 507 -18.86 11.63 -1.92
CA LYS A 507 -19.25 12.32 -0.66
C LYS A 507 -18.58 13.68 -0.36
N VAL A 508 -18.19 14.47 -1.35
CA VAL A 508 -17.72 15.84 -1.07
C VAL A 508 -18.80 16.85 -1.41
N GLU A 509 -19.61 17.27 -0.43
CA GLU A 509 -20.40 18.50 -0.52
C GLU A 509 -19.62 19.70 0.05
N SER A 510 -19.28 20.58 -0.88
CA SER A 510 -19.08 22.05 -0.85
C SER A 510 -18.59 22.78 0.43
N LYS A 511 -17.39 23.38 0.34
CA LYS A 511 -17.14 24.82 0.55
C LYS A 511 -15.70 25.20 0.17
N ASP A 512 -15.62 26.19 -0.71
CA ASP A 512 -14.42 26.83 -1.30
C ASP A 512 -13.86 26.11 -2.55
N GLU A 513 -14.58 26.31 -3.67
CA GLU A 513 -14.41 25.59 -4.93
C GLU A 513 -13.24 26.03 -5.83
N GLU A 514 -12.43 27.01 -5.48
CA GLU A 514 -11.45 27.57 -6.42
C GLU A 514 -9.97 27.22 -6.16
N SER A 515 -9.61 26.63 -4.99
CA SER A 515 -8.19 26.36 -4.63
C SER A 515 -7.80 24.88 -4.46
N LYS A 516 -8.72 23.90 -4.67
CA LYS A 516 -8.49 22.46 -4.38
C LYS A 516 -8.99 21.52 -5.48
N LYS A 517 -8.83 21.88 -6.76
CA LYS A 517 -9.19 20.95 -7.85
C LYS A 517 -8.00 20.09 -8.19
N GLU A 518 -8.21 18.78 -8.24
CA GLU A 518 -7.24 17.81 -8.75
C GLU A 518 -6.74 18.21 -10.15
N TRP A 519 -5.47 17.88 -10.47
CA TRP A 519 -4.89 18.22 -11.76
C TRP A 519 -5.77 17.78 -12.95
N TYR A 520 -6.34 16.57 -12.88
CA TYR A 520 -7.22 16.06 -13.94
C TYR A 520 -8.55 16.83 -14.04
N ASP A 521 -9.12 17.31 -12.94
CA ASP A 521 -10.33 18.13 -12.96
C ASP A 521 -10.04 19.54 -13.48
N GLN A 522 -8.94 20.17 -13.07
CA GLN A 522 -8.50 21.45 -13.62
C GLN A 522 -8.27 21.34 -15.14
N LYS A 523 -7.65 20.22 -15.61
CA LYS A 523 -7.44 19.97 -17.03
C LYS A 523 -8.76 19.78 -17.76
N LEU A 524 -9.65 18.92 -17.25
CA LEU A 524 -10.98 18.66 -17.82
C LEU A 524 -11.78 19.95 -18.04
N GLU A 525 -11.78 20.85 -17.06
CA GLU A 525 -12.47 22.13 -17.15
C GLU A 525 -11.82 23.10 -18.13
N SER A 526 -10.51 23.04 -18.31
CA SER A 526 -9.81 23.94 -19.26
C SER A 526 -9.90 23.47 -20.72
N MET A 527 -10.31 22.22 -20.97
CA MET A 527 -10.38 21.62 -22.29
C MET A 527 -11.64 22.03 -23.04
N THR A 528 -11.49 22.25 -24.35
CA THR A 528 -12.65 22.38 -25.26
C THR A 528 -13.29 21.00 -25.51
N LEU A 529 -14.54 20.99 -26.01
CA LEU A 529 -15.21 19.72 -26.34
C LEU A 529 -14.44 18.94 -27.41
N GLU A 530 -13.85 19.62 -28.37
CA GLU A 530 -13.00 19.04 -29.41
C GLU A 530 -11.77 18.34 -28.82
N GLU A 531 -11.10 18.97 -27.85
CA GLU A 531 -9.95 18.38 -27.13
C GLU A 531 -10.38 17.18 -26.28
N LYS A 532 -11.51 17.29 -25.59
CA LYS A 532 -12.07 16.17 -24.80
C LYS A 532 -12.37 14.96 -25.68
N VAL A 533 -13.05 15.16 -26.82
CA VAL A 533 -13.35 14.05 -27.75
C VAL A 533 -12.06 13.46 -28.31
N ALA A 534 -11.06 14.29 -28.66
CA ALA A 534 -9.76 13.81 -29.13
C ALA A 534 -9.04 12.91 -28.11
N GLN A 535 -9.12 13.21 -26.81
CA GLN A 535 -8.53 12.40 -25.75
C GLN A 535 -9.11 10.97 -25.66
N MET A 536 -10.29 10.74 -26.23
CA MET A 536 -10.89 9.41 -26.25
C MET A 536 -10.36 8.50 -27.35
N PHE A 537 -9.33 8.90 -28.11
CA PHE A 537 -8.79 8.12 -29.21
C PHE A 537 -7.33 7.71 -28.97
N ILE A 538 -7.01 6.44 -29.24
CA ILE A 538 -5.67 5.93 -29.46
C ILE A 538 -5.56 5.49 -30.91
N VAL A 539 -4.71 6.13 -31.69
CA VAL A 539 -4.63 5.97 -33.16
C VAL A 539 -3.20 5.81 -33.61
N SER A 540 -3.01 5.35 -34.87
CA SER A 540 -1.66 5.27 -35.45
C SER A 540 -1.11 6.68 -35.72
N PRO A 541 0.23 6.88 -35.72
CA PRO A 541 0.83 8.13 -36.14
C PRO A 541 0.44 8.53 -37.56
N GLU A 542 0.23 7.56 -38.46
CA GLU A 542 -0.22 7.75 -39.85
C GLU A 542 -1.58 8.39 -39.94
N ASP A 543 -2.53 7.98 -39.10
CA ASP A 543 -3.89 8.52 -39.07
C ASP A 543 -3.91 9.98 -38.67
N VAL A 544 -3.03 10.37 -37.76
CA VAL A 544 -2.88 11.75 -37.30
C VAL A 544 -2.13 12.61 -38.33
N ALA A 545 -1.02 12.09 -38.86
CA ALA A 545 -0.19 12.80 -39.85
C ALA A 545 -0.83 12.87 -41.23
N GLY A 546 -1.78 11.97 -41.54
CA GLY A 546 -2.32 11.81 -42.90
C GLY A 546 -1.29 11.25 -43.88
N SER A 547 -0.33 10.44 -43.40
CA SER A 547 0.75 9.82 -44.18
C SER A 547 0.47 8.33 -44.34
N TRP A 548 1.17 7.67 -45.23
CA TRP A 548 1.09 6.22 -45.43
C TRP A 548 2.07 5.42 -44.55
N ARG A 549 3.08 6.08 -44.04
CA ARG A 549 4.10 5.57 -43.12
C ARG A 549 4.70 6.70 -42.31
N GLN A 550 4.78 6.55 -40.99
CA GLN A 550 5.37 7.55 -40.09
C GLN A 550 6.47 6.90 -39.26
N VAL A 551 7.70 7.42 -39.33
CA VAL A 551 8.85 6.92 -38.58
C VAL A 551 9.58 8.02 -37.79
N ASP A 552 9.16 9.24 -37.94
CA ASP A 552 9.73 10.43 -37.28
C ASP A 552 8.60 11.32 -36.73
N ALA A 553 8.91 12.06 -35.67
CA ALA A 553 8.07 13.15 -35.21
C ALA A 553 8.29 14.41 -36.05
N ASP A 554 7.90 14.31 -37.30
CA ASP A 554 8.08 15.39 -38.29
C ASP A 554 6.95 16.44 -38.29
N ASP A 555 7.08 17.44 -39.15
CA ASP A 555 6.11 18.53 -39.28
C ASP A 555 4.67 18.03 -39.60
N SER A 556 4.52 16.88 -40.28
CA SER A 556 3.22 16.33 -40.63
C SER A 556 2.50 15.75 -39.36
N LEU A 557 3.24 14.99 -38.56
CA LEU A 557 2.71 14.49 -37.28
C LEU A 557 2.42 15.64 -36.31
N MET A 558 3.32 16.62 -36.19
CA MET A 558 3.11 17.79 -35.34
C MET A 558 1.89 18.60 -35.76
N TYR A 559 1.68 18.82 -37.04
CA TYR A 559 0.50 19.49 -37.58
C TYR A 559 -0.78 18.68 -37.29
N GLY A 560 -0.71 17.37 -37.40
CA GLY A 560 -1.80 16.48 -37.05
C GLY A 560 -2.18 16.55 -35.57
N LEU A 561 -1.18 16.50 -34.67
CA LEU A 561 -1.36 16.64 -33.22
C LEU A 561 -1.84 18.02 -32.80
N GLU A 562 -1.46 19.08 -33.52
CA GLU A 562 -2.02 20.42 -33.32
C GLU A 562 -3.53 20.44 -33.56
N ARG A 563 -3.97 19.78 -34.61
CA ARG A 563 -5.38 19.71 -35.00
C ARG A 563 -6.20 18.73 -34.16
N PHE A 564 -5.61 17.57 -33.85
CA PHE A 564 -6.23 16.48 -33.12
C PHE A 564 -5.32 16.08 -31.96
N PRO A 565 -5.44 16.71 -30.80
CA PRO A 565 -4.67 16.36 -29.60
C PRO A 565 -5.22 15.06 -28.99
N VAL A 566 -4.92 13.92 -29.64
CA VAL A 566 -5.42 12.59 -29.30
C VAL A 566 -4.96 12.12 -27.91
N GLY A 567 -5.67 11.15 -27.36
CA GLY A 567 -5.37 10.56 -26.06
C GLY A 567 -4.08 9.72 -26.09
N GLY A 568 -3.78 9.08 -27.19
CA GLY A 568 -2.58 8.28 -27.36
C GLY A 568 -2.23 7.98 -28.81
N LEU A 569 -0.98 7.54 -29.01
CA LEU A 569 -0.49 6.98 -30.25
C LEU A 569 -0.17 5.50 -30.02
N ILE A 570 -0.50 4.64 -30.99
CA ILE A 570 -0.10 3.23 -31.00
C ILE A 570 0.85 2.98 -32.15
N TYR A 571 1.96 2.30 -31.86
CA TYR A 571 3.02 2.02 -32.80
C TYR A 571 3.04 0.55 -33.20
N ASP A 572 3.10 0.31 -34.51
CA ASP A 572 3.19 -1.00 -35.12
C ASP A 572 4.59 -1.27 -35.70
N GLU A 573 4.79 -2.46 -36.28
CA GLU A 573 6.06 -2.86 -36.90
C GLU A 573 6.56 -1.84 -37.93
N ASP A 574 5.65 -1.23 -38.71
CA ASP A 574 5.99 -0.26 -39.75
C ASP A 574 6.55 1.06 -39.23
N ASN A 575 6.33 1.38 -37.96
CA ASN A 575 6.89 2.58 -37.29
C ASN A 575 8.26 2.35 -36.67
N ILE A 576 8.71 1.09 -36.51
CA ILE A 576 9.88 0.74 -35.71
C ILE A 576 11.03 0.27 -36.62
N GLU A 577 12.02 1.13 -36.82
CA GLU A 577 13.22 0.77 -37.53
C GLU A 577 14.37 0.31 -36.62
N ASN A 578 14.56 1.02 -35.50
CA ASN A 578 15.55 0.71 -34.48
C ASN A 578 15.24 1.49 -33.19
N ARG A 579 15.93 1.14 -32.10
CA ARG A 579 15.67 1.72 -30.76
C ARG A 579 15.83 3.25 -30.73
N GLU A 580 16.86 3.81 -31.33
CA GLU A 580 17.13 5.26 -31.31
C GLU A 580 16.06 6.04 -32.09
N GLN A 581 15.65 5.52 -33.24
CA GLN A 581 14.64 6.14 -34.09
C GLN A 581 13.29 6.19 -33.35
N ILE A 582 12.80 5.05 -32.84
CA ILE A 582 11.46 5.00 -32.15
C ILE A 582 11.48 5.83 -30.87
N SER A 583 12.54 5.78 -30.06
CA SER A 583 12.66 6.65 -28.88
C SER A 583 12.65 8.14 -29.25
N GLY A 584 13.32 8.50 -30.36
CA GLY A 584 13.31 9.87 -30.88
C GLY A 584 11.89 10.32 -31.28
N MET A 585 11.15 9.44 -31.96
CA MET A 585 9.78 9.70 -32.40
C MET A 585 8.82 9.87 -31.20
N ILE A 586 8.87 8.96 -30.23
CA ILE A 586 8.05 9.03 -29.00
C ILE A 586 8.37 10.32 -28.21
N ASN A 587 9.63 10.62 -27.99
CA ASN A 587 10.01 11.82 -27.26
C ASN A 587 9.59 13.10 -27.98
N GLY A 588 9.67 13.12 -29.31
CA GLY A 588 9.24 14.27 -30.12
C GLY A 588 7.75 14.54 -30.03
N SER A 589 6.91 13.50 -30.21
CA SER A 589 5.44 13.59 -30.08
C SER A 589 5.02 13.98 -28.67
N GLN A 590 5.63 13.36 -27.65
CA GLN A 590 5.35 13.63 -26.25
C GLN A 590 5.68 15.07 -25.85
N GLN A 591 6.86 15.56 -26.25
CA GLN A 591 7.28 16.94 -25.99
C GLN A 591 6.37 17.95 -26.68
N TYR A 592 5.97 17.68 -27.94
CA TYR A 592 5.07 18.55 -28.67
C TYR A 592 3.72 18.68 -27.97
N ILE A 593 3.08 17.56 -27.63
CA ILE A 593 1.73 17.57 -27.05
C ILE A 593 1.72 18.16 -25.62
N LYS A 594 2.77 17.90 -24.83
CA LYS A 594 2.94 18.56 -23.53
C LYS A 594 3.02 20.09 -23.66
N ASN A 595 3.73 20.59 -24.65
CA ASN A 595 3.81 22.02 -24.90
C ASN A 595 2.48 22.60 -25.41
N ARG A 596 1.67 21.81 -26.14
CA ARG A 596 0.40 22.22 -26.76
C ARG A 596 -0.75 22.31 -25.76
N ILE A 597 -0.98 21.22 -24.97
CA ILE A 597 -2.13 21.11 -24.04
C ILE A 597 -1.72 20.78 -22.60
N ASN A 598 -0.44 20.55 -22.34
CA ASN A 598 0.09 20.13 -21.05
C ASN A 598 -0.61 18.86 -20.51
N ILE A 599 -0.83 17.87 -21.39
CA ILE A 599 -1.37 16.55 -21.09
C ILE A 599 -0.53 15.56 -21.87
N PRO A 600 0.07 14.50 -21.24
CA PRO A 600 0.90 13.53 -21.97
C PRO A 600 0.06 12.64 -22.90
N LEU A 601 0.73 12.07 -23.91
CA LEU A 601 0.17 11.00 -24.73
C LEU A 601 0.29 9.66 -23.98
N LEU A 602 -0.65 8.77 -24.22
CA LEU A 602 -0.45 7.34 -24.04
C LEU A 602 0.37 6.84 -25.24
N GLU A 603 1.62 6.49 -25.00
CA GLU A 603 2.54 5.95 -26.01
C GLU A 603 2.44 4.42 -25.97
N ALA A 604 1.60 3.88 -26.85
CA ALA A 604 1.10 2.52 -26.77
C ALA A 604 1.81 1.56 -27.72
N ILE A 605 1.98 0.32 -27.30
CA ILE A 605 2.48 -0.77 -28.12
C ILE A 605 1.76 -2.07 -27.74
N GLN A 606 1.60 -2.99 -28.69
CA GLN A 606 1.17 -4.35 -28.39
C GLN A 606 2.40 -5.26 -28.28
N GLU A 607 3.05 -5.21 -27.13
CA GLU A 607 4.22 -6.06 -26.86
C GLU A 607 3.80 -7.28 -26.07
N GLU A 608 3.81 -8.44 -26.69
CA GLU A 608 3.50 -9.74 -26.11
C GLU A 608 4.79 -10.43 -25.64
N SER A 609 4.64 -11.39 -24.74
CA SER A 609 5.78 -12.17 -24.27
C SER A 609 6.18 -13.29 -25.25
N GLY A 610 7.44 -13.69 -25.24
CA GLY A 610 7.95 -14.80 -26.03
C GLY A 610 8.01 -14.51 -27.53
N GLN A 611 7.68 -15.50 -28.35
CA GLN A 611 7.87 -15.42 -29.79
C GLN A 611 6.93 -14.46 -30.54
N ASN A 612 5.91 -13.93 -29.87
CA ASN A 612 5.03 -12.89 -30.39
C ASN A 612 5.45 -11.47 -29.98
N SER A 613 6.61 -11.32 -29.30
CA SER A 613 7.18 -10.03 -28.98
C SER A 613 7.51 -9.26 -30.25
N LEU A 614 6.93 -8.06 -30.38
CA LEU A 614 7.19 -7.16 -31.49
C LEU A 614 8.62 -6.61 -31.44
N LEU A 615 9.06 -6.20 -30.27
CA LEU A 615 10.37 -5.56 -30.08
C LEU A 615 11.51 -6.59 -30.06
N ALA A 616 11.37 -7.73 -29.38
CA ALA A 616 12.44 -8.73 -29.34
C ALA A 616 12.65 -9.44 -30.69
N SER A 617 11.62 -9.47 -31.57
CA SER A 617 11.74 -9.98 -32.93
C SER A 617 12.60 -9.09 -33.85
N ASN A 618 12.73 -7.81 -33.54
CA ASN A 618 13.59 -6.85 -34.24
C ASN A 618 14.94 -6.75 -33.53
N GLU A 619 15.97 -7.38 -34.11
CA GLU A 619 17.35 -7.42 -33.55
C GLU A 619 17.96 -6.03 -33.30
N THR A 620 17.48 -4.99 -33.98
CA THR A 620 17.98 -3.61 -33.83
C THR A 620 17.49 -2.93 -32.54
N MET A 621 16.48 -3.50 -31.89
CA MET A 621 15.94 -3.01 -30.63
C MET A 621 16.84 -3.36 -29.42
N GLY A 622 17.58 -4.48 -29.51
CA GLY A 622 18.49 -4.90 -28.46
C GLY A 622 17.78 -5.20 -27.11
N VAL A 623 16.51 -5.63 -27.15
CA VAL A 623 15.74 -6.01 -25.97
C VAL A 623 15.81 -7.52 -25.72
N PRO A 624 15.72 -7.97 -24.47
CA PRO A 624 15.81 -9.39 -24.16
C PRO A 624 14.51 -10.13 -24.55
N TRP A 625 14.68 -11.38 -25.01
CA TRP A 625 13.57 -12.30 -25.20
C TRP A 625 13.02 -12.76 -23.86
N THR A 626 11.71 -12.69 -23.70
CA THR A 626 10.98 -13.30 -22.58
C THR A 626 10.48 -14.71 -22.99
N LYS A 627 9.87 -15.44 -22.05
CA LYS A 627 9.18 -16.70 -22.35
C LYS A 627 7.78 -16.43 -22.89
N ASN A 628 7.25 -17.36 -23.70
CA ASN A 628 5.81 -17.32 -24.01
C ASN A 628 4.98 -17.40 -22.71
N ALA A 629 3.83 -16.77 -22.68
CA ALA A 629 2.97 -16.75 -21.49
C ALA A 629 2.68 -18.17 -20.96
N ILE A 630 2.36 -19.11 -21.84
CA ILE A 630 2.07 -20.51 -21.49
C ILE A 630 3.27 -21.24 -20.84
N ASP A 631 4.50 -20.81 -21.14
CA ASP A 631 5.73 -21.40 -20.61
C ASP A 631 6.17 -20.77 -19.27
N ILE A 632 5.43 -19.77 -18.79
CA ILE A 632 5.63 -19.12 -17.48
C ILE A 632 4.94 -19.98 -16.42
N ASP A 633 5.76 -20.72 -15.67
CA ASP A 633 5.31 -21.77 -14.75
C ASP A 633 5.10 -21.32 -13.29
N SER A 634 5.42 -20.07 -12.95
CA SER A 634 5.27 -19.53 -11.60
C SER A 634 4.94 -18.03 -11.60
N VAL A 635 4.40 -17.54 -10.50
CA VAL A 635 4.09 -16.13 -10.21
C VAL A 635 5.38 -15.29 -10.25
N ASP A 636 6.46 -15.77 -9.62
CA ASP A 636 7.77 -15.09 -9.63
C ASP A 636 8.32 -14.86 -11.04
N ARG A 637 8.14 -15.86 -11.94
CA ARG A 637 8.54 -15.69 -13.34
C ARG A 637 7.64 -14.76 -14.11
N ALA A 638 6.36 -14.70 -13.77
CA ALA A 638 5.43 -13.72 -14.33
C ALA A 638 5.82 -12.30 -13.89
N SER A 639 6.12 -12.11 -12.62
CA SER A 639 6.65 -10.84 -12.08
C SER A 639 7.95 -10.43 -12.80
N LEU A 640 8.92 -11.33 -12.90
CA LEU A 640 10.17 -11.05 -13.62
C LEU A 640 9.92 -10.70 -15.10
N THR A 641 8.96 -11.35 -15.76
CA THR A 641 8.59 -11.03 -17.14
C THR A 641 8.05 -9.60 -17.23
N GLY A 642 7.12 -9.22 -16.33
CA GLY A 642 6.58 -7.87 -16.24
C GLY A 642 7.65 -6.81 -15.98
N LEU A 643 8.55 -7.07 -15.03
CA LEU A 643 9.68 -6.17 -14.72
C LEU A 643 10.61 -5.96 -15.91
N VAL A 644 11.02 -7.03 -16.59
CA VAL A 644 11.90 -6.97 -17.75
C VAL A 644 11.22 -6.23 -18.91
N MET A 645 9.95 -6.55 -19.20
CA MET A 645 9.18 -5.86 -20.25
C MET A 645 8.96 -4.40 -19.90
N GLY A 646 8.52 -4.09 -18.67
CA GLY A 646 8.32 -2.74 -18.19
C GLY A 646 9.59 -1.89 -18.32
N LYS A 647 10.72 -2.45 -17.92
CA LYS A 647 12.02 -1.76 -18.01
C LYS A 647 12.37 -1.34 -19.43
N TYR A 648 12.39 -2.26 -20.40
CA TYR A 648 12.77 -1.87 -21.75
C TYR A 648 11.71 -1.02 -22.47
N LEU A 649 10.42 -1.22 -22.18
CA LEU A 649 9.36 -0.37 -22.71
C LEU A 649 9.50 1.08 -22.21
N SER A 650 9.66 1.26 -20.91
CA SER A 650 9.89 2.57 -20.31
C SER A 650 11.16 3.25 -20.79
N ASP A 651 12.26 2.50 -20.97
CA ASP A 651 13.54 3.03 -21.48
C ASP A 651 13.44 3.50 -22.94
N ILE A 652 12.53 2.93 -23.74
CA ILE A 652 12.26 3.36 -25.10
C ILE A 652 11.33 4.59 -25.11
N GLY A 653 10.43 4.69 -24.11
CA GLY A 653 9.47 5.77 -23.95
C GLY A 653 8.01 5.34 -23.99
N PHE A 654 7.74 4.03 -24.14
CA PHE A 654 6.37 3.50 -24.06
C PHE A 654 5.85 3.55 -22.62
N ASN A 655 4.56 3.88 -22.46
CA ASN A 655 3.90 3.95 -21.16
C ASN A 655 2.56 3.18 -21.11
N LEU A 656 2.19 2.49 -22.21
CA LEU A 656 0.99 1.65 -22.30
C LEU A 656 1.29 0.38 -23.11
N ASN A 657 1.12 -0.81 -22.52
CA ASN A 657 1.27 -2.09 -23.21
C ASN A 657 -0.07 -2.80 -23.41
N LEU A 658 -0.45 -3.08 -24.67
CA LEU A 658 -1.67 -3.77 -25.05
C LEU A 658 -1.48 -5.29 -25.22
N GLY A 659 -0.35 -5.85 -24.79
CA GLY A 659 0.03 -7.24 -25.03
C GLY A 659 -0.35 -8.24 -23.94
N LEU A 660 -1.15 -7.88 -22.90
CA LEU A 660 -1.42 -8.77 -21.78
C LEU A 660 -2.77 -9.48 -21.93
N GLU A 661 -2.74 -10.78 -22.25
CA GLU A 661 -3.95 -11.62 -22.35
C GLU A 661 -4.28 -12.30 -21.03
N ALA A 662 -5.55 -12.16 -20.59
CA ALA A 662 -6.08 -12.79 -19.39
C ALA A 662 -6.99 -14.00 -19.67
N ASN A 663 -6.98 -14.50 -20.91
CA ASN A 663 -7.79 -15.63 -21.33
C ASN A 663 -7.38 -16.91 -20.61
N VAL A 664 -8.36 -17.72 -20.21
CA VAL A 664 -8.16 -19.02 -19.56
C VAL A 664 -8.08 -20.11 -20.63
N GLU A 665 -6.93 -20.22 -21.30
CA GLU A 665 -6.68 -21.08 -22.45
C GLU A 665 -5.32 -21.80 -22.39
N GLY A 666 -5.13 -22.74 -23.30
CA GLY A 666 -3.87 -23.46 -23.45
C GLY A 666 -3.06 -23.01 -24.66
N ASP A 667 -3.26 -21.80 -25.16
CA ASP A 667 -2.51 -21.24 -26.27
C ASP A 667 -1.23 -20.52 -25.82
N ILE A 668 -0.46 -19.99 -26.78
CA ILE A 668 0.88 -19.45 -26.52
C ILE A 668 0.88 -18.14 -25.73
N ASN A 669 -0.21 -17.36 -25.84
CA ASN A 669 -0.35 -16.06 -25.19
C ASN A 669 -1.07 -16.13 -23.86
N SER A 670 -1.71 -17.26 -23.53
CA SER A 670 -2.39 -17.50 -22.26
C SER A 670 -1.45 -18.02 -21.19
N PHE A 671 -1.66 -17.62 -19.95
CA PHE A 671 -0.91 -18.08 -18.77
C PHE A 671 -1.35 -19.48 -18.28
N GLY A 672 -2.30 -20.14 -18.96
CA GLY A 672 -2.76 -21.49 -18.66
C GLY A 672 -4.27 -21.66 -18.68
N THR A 673 -4.73 -22.79 -18.17
CA THR A 673 -6.15 -23.19 -18.17
C THR A 673 -6.80 -23.17 -16.79
N ASP A 674 -6.08 -22.79 -15.75
CA ASP A 674 -6.60 -22.66 -14.39
C ASP A 674 -6.86 -21.16 -14.11
N PRO A 675 -8.12 -20.74 -13.87
CA PRO A 675 -8.46 -19.32 -13.70
C PRO A 675 -7.68 -18.61 -12.57
N VAL A 676 -7.43 -19.32 -11.46
CA VAL A 676 -6.71 -18.76 -10.31
C VAL A 676 -5.24 -18.56 -10.67
N ALA A 677 -4.59 -19.58 -11.21
CA ALA A 677 -3.19 -19.47 -11.62
C ALA A 677 -2.97 -18.45 -12.75
N VAL A 678 -3.94 -18.29 -13.66
CA VAL A 678 -3.91 -17.24 -14.69
C VAL A 678 -3.99 -15.87 -14.06
N SER A 679 -4.93 -15.66 -13.12
CA SER A 679 -5.10 -14.36 -12.47
C SER A 679 -3.85 -13.93 -11.69
N GLU A 680 -3.28 -14.81 -10.88
CA GLU A 680 -2.06 -14.54 -10.11
C GLU A 680 -0.87 -14.13 -10.99
N LYS A 681 -0.71 -14.78 -12.14
CA LYS A 681 0.35 -14.44 -13.10
C LYS A 681 0.07 -13.13 -13.82
N VAL A 682 -1.19 -12.90 -14.24
CA VAL A 682 -1.61 -11.63 -14.89
C VAL A 682 -1.38 -10.45 -13.97
N GLU A 683 -1.81 -10.54 -12.71
CA GLU A 683 -1.55 -9.51 -11.69
C GLU A 683 -0.06 -9.23 -11.52
N SER A 684 0.76 -10.28 -11.42
CA SER A 684 2.21 -10.11 -11.27
C SER A 684 2.88 -9.44 -12.48
N VAL A 685 2.37 -9.67 -13.70
CA VAL A 685 2.85 -8.96 -14.89
C VAL A 685 2.41 -7.49 -14.86
N ILE A 686 1.15 -7.21 -14.44
CA ILE A 686 0.66 -5.83 -14.27
C ILE A 686 1.57 -5.07 -13.31
N ASP A 687 1.88 -5.65 -12.16
CA ASP A 687 2.72 -5.02 -11.14
C ASP A 687 4.14 -4.75 -11.68
N GLY A 688 4.74 -5.72 -12.35
CA GLY A 688 6.07 -5.56 -12.95
C GLY A 688 6.15 -4.50 -14.05
N LEU A 689 5.10 -4.33 -14.85
CA LEU A 689 4.99 -3.25 -15.82
C LEU A 689 4.82 -1.88 -15.12
N HIS A 690 3.92 -1.83 -14.14
CA HIS A 690 3.55 -0.61 -13.44
C HIS A 690 4.72 0.02 -12.67
N VAL A 691 5.52 -0.79 -11.98
CA VAL A 691 6.74 -0.34 -11.28
C VAL A 691 7.68 0.45 -12.22
N ASN A 692 7.71 0.12 -13.49
CA ASN A 692 8.51 0.82 -14.50
C ASN A 692 7.77 1.97 -15.20
N GLY A 693 6.60 2.37 -14.73
CA GLY A 693 5.81 3.44 -15.32
C GLY A 693 5.12 3.05 -16.63
N VAL A 694 4.79 1.79 -16.82
CA VAL A 694 4.06 1.27 -17.97
C VAL A 694 2.74 0.67 -17.51
N TYR A 695 1.63 1.18 -18.01
CA TYR A 695 0.34 0.56 -17.79
C TYR A 695 0.14 -0.69 -18.64
N ALA A 696 -0.52 -1.70 -18.07
CA ALA A 696 -1.00 -2.85 -18.82
C ALA A 696 -2.43 -2.63 -19.34
N VAL A 697 -2.72 -3.15 -20.52
CA VAL A 697 -4.09 -3.34 -21.01
C VAL A 697 -4.40 -4.84 -20.98
N VAL A 698 -5.34 -5.21 -20.11
CA VAL A 698 -5.78 -6.60 -19.93
C VAL A 698 -6.87 -6.92 -20.94
N LYS A 699 -6.66 -7.94 -21.77
CA LYS A 699 -7.53 -8.30 -22.90
C LYS A 699 -7.84 -9.79 -22.91
N TYR A 700 -8.97 -10.26 -23.55
CA TYR A 700 -10.10 -9.51 -24.13
C TYR A 700 -11.35 -9.73 -23.29
N PHE A 701 -11.82 -8.67 -22.62
CA PHE A 701 -13.01 -8.78 -21.78
C PHE A 701 -14.28 -8.96 -22.62
N PRO A 702 -15.23 -9.80 -22.22
CA PRO A 702 -15.33 -10.58 -20.99
C PRO A 702 -14.68 -11.97 -21.03
N GLY A 703 -13.95 -12.31 -22.09
CA GLY A 703 -13.25 -13.58 -22.33
C GLY A 703 -13.41 -14.04 -23.78
N TYR A 704 -12.39 -14.69 -24.35
CA TYR A 704 -12.34 -15.05 -25.77
C TYR A 704 -13.24 -16.25 -26.15
N HIS A 705 -13.61 -17.09 -25.16
CA HIS A 705 -14.40 -18.31 -25.38
C HIS A 705 -15.81 -18.31 -24.76
N MET A 706 -16.33 -17.15 -24.44
CA MET A 706 -17.75 -17.04 -24.07
C MET A 706 -18.71 -17.61 -25.12
N THR A 707 -18.24 -17.76 -26.38
CA THR A 707 -18.95 -18.42 -27.46
C THR A 707 -18.94 -19.95 -27.38
N ARG A 708 -18.04 -20.57 -26.57
CA ARG A 708 -18.06 -22.01 -26.34
C ARG A 708 -19.14 -22.41 -25.34
N LEU A 709 -20.38 -22.32 -25.78
CA LEU A 709 -21.55 -22.74 -25.01
C LEU A 709 -21.62 -24.24 -24.74
N LEU A 710 -20.78 -25.04 -25.41
CA LEU A 710 -20.76 -26.49 -25.27
C LEU A 710 -19.47 -26.94 -24.57
N ASP A 711 -19.62 -27.80 -23.54
CA ASP A 711 -18.50 -28.51 -22.94
C ASP A 711 -17.87 -29.52 -23.92
N GLU A 712 -16.75 -30.14 -23.52
CA GLU A 712 -16.06 -31.18 -24.29
C GLU A 712 -16.93 -32.41 -24.60
N ASN A 713 -18.10 -32.55 -23.95
CA ASN A 713 -19.10 -33.58 -24.18
C ASN A 713 -20.28 -33.11 -25.09
N GLY A 714 -20.23 -31.85 -25.55
CA GLY A 714 -21.27 -31.26 -26.38
C GLY A 714 -22.52 -30.85 -25.60
N GLN A 715 -22.43 -30.68 -24.28
CA GLN A 715 -23.51 -30.17 -23.44
C GLN A 715 -23.37 -28.65 -23.27
N VAL A 716 -24.51 -27.96 -23.23
CA VAL A 716 -24.54 -26.50 -22.98
C VAL A 716 -23.98 -26.21 -21.57
N ARG A 717 -22.89 -25.45 -21.51
CA ARG A 717 -22.34 -24.98 -20.25
C ARG A 717 -23.32 -24.02 -19.55
N ASN A 718 -23.38 -24.11 -18.24
CA ASN A 718 -24.14 -23.14 -17.45
C ASN A 718 -23.45 -21.78 -17.55
N ILE A 719 -24.20 -20.71 -17.79
CA ILE A 719 -23.67 -19.34 -17.87
C ILE A 719 -22.89 -18.91 -16.59
N ASN A 720 -23.33 -19.41 -15.42
CA ASN A 720 -22.62 -19.12 -14.17
C ASN A 720 -21.25 -19.80 -14.08
N ASP A 721 -21.07 -20.96 -14.70
CA ASP A 721 -19.77 -21.66 -14.77
C ASP A 721 -18.82 -20.91 -15.72
N ILE A 722 -19.35 -20.42 -16.85
CA ILE A 722 -18.62 -19.61 -17.82
C ILE A 722 -18.17 -18.29 -17.16
N LEU A 723 -19.10 -17.60 -16.46
CA LEU A 723 -18.78 -16.36 -15.74
C LEU A 723 -17.78 -16.60 -14.61
N GLY A 724 -17.84 -17.76 -13.94
CA GLY A 724 -16.92 -18.09 -12.86
C GLY A 724 -15.49 -18.35 -13.34
N ASP A 725 -15.33 -19.03 -14.47
CA ASP A 725 -14.00 -19.40 -14.99
C ASP A 725 -13.37 -18.27 -15.83
N GLU A 726 -14.09 -17.73 -16.82
CA GLU A 726 -13.56 -16.80 -17.82
C GLU A 726 -13.41 -15.36 -17.26
N LEU A 727 -14.32 -14.92 -16.37
CA LEU A 727 -14.26 -13.60 -15.76
C LEU A 727 -13.30 -13.51 -14.56
N TYR A 728 -12.90 -14.64 -13.97
CA TYR A 728 -12.12 -14.61 -12.74
C TYR A 728 -10.81 -13.81 -12.84
N PRO A 729 -9.98 -13.96 -13.88
CA PRO A 729 -8.78 -13.14 -14.03
C PRO A 729 -9.08 -11.64 -14.15
N PHE A 730 -10.17 -11.29 -14.87
CA PHE A 730 -10.59 -9.89 -14.97
C PHE A 730 -11.13 -9.34 -13.65
N GLN A 731 -11.84 -10.16 -12.85
CA GLN A 731 -12.31 -9.77 -11.52
C GLN A 731 -11.17 -9.43 -10.56
N GLN A 732 -10.01 -10.06 -10.73
CA GLN A 732 -8.83 -9.72 -9.95
C GLN A 732 -8.14 -8.48 -10.54
N ALA A 733 -7.89 -8.45 -11.85
CA ALA A 733 -7.22 -7.32 -12.52
C ALA A 733 -7.91 -5.97 -12.28
N VAL A 734 -9.26 -5.92 -12.24
CA VAL A 734 -10.00 -4.67 -11.99
C VAL A 734 -9.82 -4.12 -10.58
N LYS A 735 -9.45 -4.96 -9.61
CA LYS A 735 -9.25 -4.53 -8.22
C LYS A 735 -7.97 -3.69 -8.02
N SER A 736 -6.98 -3.87 -8.87
CA SER A 736 -5.69 -3.19 -8.74
C SER A 736 -5.72 -1.73 -9.20
N GLU A 737 -6.73 -1.32 -9.99
CA GLU A 737 -6.80 -0.02 -10.71
C GLU A 737 -5.54 0.37 -11.51
N ARG A 738 -4.57 -0.56 -11.66
CA ARG A 738 -3.27 -0.38 -12.33
C ARG A 738 -3.28 -0.81 -13.80
N ALA A 739 -4.42 -1.24 -14.31
CA ALA A 739 -4.57 -1.73 -15.67
C ALA A 739 -5.78 -1.13 -16.36
N PHE A 740 -5.68 -0.98 -17.68
CA PHE A 740 -6.82 -0.72 -18.55
C PHE A 740 -7.51 -2.05 -18.89
N ILE A 741 -8.80 -2.03 -19.12
CA ILE A 741 -9.53 -3.23 -19.59
C ILE A 741 -9.93 -3.04 -21.04
N MET A 742 -9.49 -3.97 -21.92
CA MET A 742 -9.90 -3.99 -23.32
C MET A 742 -11.12 -4.90 -23.52
N VAL A 743 -12.18 -4.32 -24.08
CA VAL A 743 -13.40 -5.05 -24.44
C VAL A 743 -13.28 -5.53 -25.88
N GLY A 744 -13.41 -6.85 -26.06
CA GLY A 744 -13.33 -7.50 -27.36
C GLY A 744 -14.54 -7.24 -28.26
N HIS A 745 -14.52 -7.83 -29.47
CA HIS A 745 -15.58 -7.68 -30.47
C HIS A 745 -16.51 -8.90 -30.57
N GLU A 746 -16.25 -9.96 -29.79
CA GLU A 746 -17.15 -11.12 -29.82
C GLU A 746 -18.57 -10.75 -29.39
N SER A 747 -19.57 -11.21 -30.18
CA SER A 747 -20.98 -11.10 -29.80
C SER A 747 -21.35 -12.23 -28.83
N ILE A 748 -22.06 -11.91 -27.76
CA ILE A 748 -22.46 -12.87 -26.72
C ILE A 748 -23.96 -12.67 -26.42
N PRO A 749 -24.84 -13.03 -27.37
CA PRO A 749 -26.26 -12.74 -27.22
C PRO A 749 -26.92 -13.40 -26.01
N GLU A 750 -26.38 -14.53 -25.55
CA GLU A 750 -26.86 -15.26 -24.38
C GLU A 750 -26.63 -14.49 -23.07
N LEU A 751 -25.60 -13.64 -23.05
CA LEU A 751 -25.23 -12.81 -21.89
C LEU A 751 -25.85 -11.40 -21.97
N THR A 752 -25.85 -10.84 -23.19
CA THR A 752 -26.25 -9.44 -23.41
C THR A 752 -27.71 -9.27 -23.81
N GLY A 753 -28.33 -10.33 -24.36
CA GLY A 753 -29.65 -10.27 -24.99
C GLY A 753 -29.66 -9.58 -26.36
N GLU A 754 -28.48 -9.20 -26.88
CA GLU A 754 -28.28 -8.44 -28.12
C GLU A 754 -27.22 -9.11 -29.00
N ASP A 755 -27.40 -9.14 -30.32
CA ASP A 755 -26.39 -9.60 -31.25
C ASP A 755 -25.51 -8.42 -31.72
N LEU A 756 -24.73 -7.89 -30.78
CA LEU A 756 -23.79 -6.78 -30.97
C LEU A 756 -22.40 -7.20 -30.49
N PRO A 757 -21.33 -6.67 -31.10
CA PRO A 757 -19.97 -6.79 -30.53
C PRO A 757 -19.94 -6.33 -29.07
N ALA A 758 -19.24 -7.05 -28.22
CA ALA A 758 -19.14 -6.75 -26.79
C ALA A 758 -18.71 -5.29 -26.55
N SER A 759 -17.75 -4.77 -27.35
CA SER A 759 -17.30 -3.36 -27.31
C SER A 759 -18.38 -2.33 -27.65
N MET A 760 -19.48 -2.74 -28.23
CA MET A 760 -20.63 -1.89 -28.61
C MET A 760 -21.88 -2.20 -27.78
N SER A 761 -21.80 -3.14 -26.83
CA SER A 761 -22.91 -3.54 -25.97
C SER A 761 -22.81 -2.87 -24.59
N GLY A 762 -23.80 -2.06 -24.24
CA GLY A 762 -23.91 -1.47 -22.91
C GLY A 762 -24.06 -2.50 -21.78
N ALA A 763 -24.55 -3.69 -22.10
CA ALA A 763 -24.62 -4.79 -21.14
C ALA A 763 -23.22 -5.24 -20.69
N VAL A 764 -22.21 -5.24 -21.57
CA VAL A 764 -20.83 -5.66 -21.25
C VAL A 764 -20.11 -4.57 -20.46
N ALA A 765 -19.94 -3.37 -21.02
CA ALA A 765 -19.14 -2.34 -20.37
C ALA A 765 -19.87 -1.72 -19.16
N ASN A 766 -21.18 -1.35 -19.28
CA ASN A 766 -21.87 -0.67 -18.17
C ASN A 766 -22.45 -1.65 -17.13
N SER A 767 -23.10 -2.76 -17.55
CA SER A 767 -23.77 -3.62 -16.57
C SER A 767 -22.80 -4.62 -15.91
N ILE A 768 -21.91 -5.25 -16.68
CA ILE A 768 -20.99 -6.25 -16.12
C ILE A 768 -19.77 -5.57 -15.56
N LEU A 769 -19.00 -4.83 -16.37
CA LEU A 769 -17.69 -4.31 -15.94
C LEU A 769 -17.84 -3.18 -14.89
N ARG A 770 -18.73 -2.20 -15.13
CA ARG A 770 -19.00 -1.11 -14.19
C ARG A 770 -19.89 -1.53 -13.02
N GLY A 771 -21.05 -2.18 -13.35
CA GLY A 771 -22.08 -2.45 -12.35
C GLY A 771 -21.82 -3.68 -11.50
N MET A 772 -21.32 -4.79 -12.08
CA MET A 772 -21.09 -6.05 -11.35
C MET A 772 -19.68 -6.13 -10.77
N LEU A 773 -18.66 -5.71 -11.54
CA LEU A 773 -17.26 -5.78 -11.13
C LEU A 773 -16.75 -4.48 -10.49
N ASP A 774 -17.57 -3.43 -10.42
CA ASP A 774 -17.28 -2.11 -9.85
C ASP A 774 -15.99 -1.44 -10.38
N TYR A 775 -15.69 -1.68 -11.66
CA TYR A 775 -14.48 -1.14 -12.26
C TYR A 775 -14.63 0.34 -12.64
N ASN A 776 -13.81 1.20 -12.06
CA ASN A 776 -13.79 2.65 -12.29
C ASN A 776 -12.63 3.16 -13.16
N GLY A 777 -11.70 2.29 -13.55
CA GLY A 777 -10.60 2.62 -14.45
C GLY A 777 -11.02 2.78 -15.92
N VAL A 778 -10.05 2.92 -16.83
CA VAL A 778 -10.27 3.18 -18.26
C VAL A 778 -10.65 1.91 -19.01
N VAL A 779 -11.76 1.94 -19.73
CA VAL A 779 -12.22 0.90 -20.66
C VAL A 779 -11.86 1.30 -22.06
N ILE A 780 -11.10 0.45 -22.76
CA ILE A 780 -10.71 0.63 -24.15
C ILE A 780 -11.39 -0.41 -25.06
N THR A 781 -11.75 -0.05 -26.27
CA THR A 781 -12.21 -1.03 -27.28
C THR A 781 -11.03 -1.88 -27.78
N ASP A 782 -11.28 -3.06 -28.26
CA ASP A 782 -10.40 -3.70 -29.25
C ASP A 782 -10.33 -2.84 -30.51
N ALA A 783 -9.37 -3.14 -31.42
CA ALA A 783 -9.12 -2.33 -32.59
C ALA A 783 -10.35 -2.25 -33.56
N LEU A 784 -10.84 -1.04 -33.78
CA LEU A 784 -12.04 -0.79 -34.58
C LEU A 784 -11.77 -0.85 -36.10
N ASP A 785 -10.53 -1.07 -36.52
CA ASP A 785 -10.12 -1.31 -37.91
C ASP A 785 -10.23 -2.79 -38.34
N LYS A 786 -10.74 -3.67 -37.47
CA LYS A 786 -10.95 -5.06 -37.82
C LYS A 786 -12.05 -5.22 -38.86
N ASP A 787 -11.85 -6.14 -39.83
CA ASP A 787 -12.75 -6.39 -40.96
C ASP A 787 -14.23 -6.56 -40.55
N GLU A 788 -14.48 -7.28 -39.47
CA GLU A 788 -15.83 -7.54 -38.96
C GLU A 788 -16.53 -6.26 -38.49
N ILE A 789 -15.76 -5.28 -37.98
CA ILE A 789 -16.29 -4.00 -37.52
C ILE A 789 -16.50 -3.07 -38.72
N ILE A 790 -15.50 -2.97 -39.59
CA ILE A 790 -15.54 -2.07 -40.76
C ILE A 790 -16.70 -2.44 -41.67
N TYR A 791 -16.85 -3.74 -42.04
CA TYR A 791 -17.85 -4.19 -43.01
C TYR A 791 -19.30 -4.13 -42.49
N ASN A 792 -19.49 -4.34 -41.16
CA ASN A 792 -20.82 -4.37 -40.58
C ASN A 792 -21.30 -3.02 -40.03
N TYR A 793 -20.38 -2.20 -39.54
CA TYR A 793 -20.73 -0.98 -38.79
C TYR A 793 -20.08 0.29 -39.35
N GLY A 794 -18.89 0.21 -39.95
CA GLY A 794 -18.13 1.38 -40.40
C GLY A 794 -17.56 2.20 -39.25
N SER A 795 -16.66 3.12 -39.55
CA SER A 795 -15.89 3.90 -38.53
C SER A 795 -16.75 4.85 -37.70
N GLU A 796 -17.72 5.51 -38.34
CA GLU A 796 -18.57 6.52 -37.66
C GLU A 796 -19.52 5.86 -36.65
N TYR A 797 -20.24 4.82 -37.08
CA TYR A 797 -21.24 4.16 -36.25
C TYR A 797 -20.62 3.35 -35.13
N SER A 798 -19.53 2.61 -35.42
CA SER A 798 -18.82 1.84 -34.41
C SER A 798 -18.27 2.72 -33.27
N ALA A 799 -17.73 3.89 -33.59
CA ALA A 799 -17.24 4.86 -32.61
C ALA A 799 -18.37 5.39 -31.71
N ILE A 800 -19.51 5.80 -32.30
CA ILE A 800 -20.67 6.28 -31.52
C ILE A 800 -21.18 5.17 -30.59
N MET A 801 -21.37 3.95 -31.12
CA MET A 801 -21.89 2.82 -30.35
C MET A 801 -20.96 2.44 -29.19
N ALA A 802 -19.65 2.41 -29.41
CA ALA A 802 -18.68 2.08 -28.36
C ALA A 802 -18.69 3.12 -27.22
N VAL A 803 -18.77 4.43 -27.53
CA VAL A 803 -18.92 5.49 -26.52
C VAL A 803 -20.22 5.31 -25.74
N GLN A 804 -21.34 5.04 -26.42
CA GLN A 804 -22.64 4.81 -25.77
C GLN A 804 -22.63 3.54 -24.91
N ALA A 805 -21.91 2.50 -25.35
CA ALA A 805 -21.77 1.24 -24.61
C ALA A 805 -21.00 1.40 -23.29
N GLY A 806 -20.18 2.45 -23.15
CA GLY A 806 -19.45 2.69 -21.91
C GLY A 806 -17.91 2.67 -22.06
N CYS A 807 -17.39 2.46 -23.29
CA CYS A 807 -15.93 2.54 -23.54
C CYS A 807 -15.44 3.98 -23.42
N ASP A 808 -14.31 4.16 -22.74
CA ASP A 808 -13.70 5.46 -22.52
C ASP A 808 -12.71 5.83 -23.63
N MET A 809 -12.04 4.82 -24.21
CA MET A 809 -11.11 5.03 -25.32
C MET A 809 -11.43 4.12 -26.51
N LEU A 810 -11.23 4.65 -27.70
CA LEU A 810 -11.48 4.02 -28.99
C LEU A 810 -10.12 3.72 -29.65
N LEU A 811 -9.81 2.44 -29.87
CA LEU A 811 -8.55 2.00 -30.44
C LEU A 811 -8.66 1.88 -31.96
N LYS A 812 -7.76 2.55 -32.71
CA LYS A 812 -7.56 2.42 -34.16
C LYS A 812 -8.86 2.33 -34.99
N PRO A 813 -9.74 3.34 -34.99
CA PRO A 813 -10.85 3.35 -35.95
C PRO A 813 -10.28 3.42 -37.38
N TYR A 814 -10.81 2.65 -38.33
CA TYR A 814 -10.33 2.57 -39.71
C TYR A 814 -10.20 3.94 -40.41
N ASP A 815 -11.14 4.85 -40.19
CA ASP A 815 -11.09 6.25 -40.58
C ASP A 815 -11.22 7.09 -39.30
N PHE A 816 -10.08 7.45 -38.75
CA PHE A 816 -10.00 8.22 -37.50
C PHE A 816 -10.75 9.54 -37.61
N GLN A 817 -10.56 10.32 -38.70
CA GLN A 817 -11.19 11.65 -38.81
C GLN A 817 -12.71 11.54 -38.89
N SER A 818 -13.23 10.59 -39.66
CA SER A 818 -14.69 10.33 -39.71
C SER A 818 -15.23 9.89 -38.36
N ALA A 819 -14.57 9.00 -37.63
CA ALA A 819 -14.94 8.56 -36.30
C ALA A 819 -14.96 9.71 -35.28
N TYR A 820 -13.89 10.53 -35.28
CA TYR A 820 -13.78 11.69 -34.42
C TYR A 820 -14.92 12.69 -34.62
N TYR A 821 -15.17 13.09 -35.89
CA TYR A 821 -16.25 14.03 -36.17
C TYR A 821 -17.64 13.43 -35.96
N ALA A 822 -17.80 12.12 -36.08
CA ALA A 822 -19.05 11.43 -35.77
C ALA A 822 -19.38 11.51 -34.28
N VAL A 823 -18.42 11.23 -33.41
CA VAL A 823 -18.57 11.35 -31.95
C VAL A 823 -18.83 12.82 -31.56
N LEU A 824 -18.04 13.75 -32.08
CA LEU A 824 -18.19 15.18 -31.80
C LEU A 824 -19.59 15.68 -32.21
N ASN A 825 -20.08 15.31 -33.41
CA ASN A 825 -21.41 15.66 -33.88
C ASN A 825 -22.52 14.98 -33.07
N ALA A 826 -22.27 13.74 -32.57
CA ALA A 826 -23.21 13.05 -31.70
C ALA A 826 -23.37 13.78 -30.34
N VAL A 827 -22.35 14.47 -29.86
CA VAL A 827 -22.45 15.32 -28.69
C VAL A 827 -23.21 16.60 -29.00
N TYR A 828 -22.90 17.29 -30.12
CA TYR A 828 -23.60 18.54 -30.51
C TYR A 828 -25.08 18.34 -30.77
N ASN A 829 -25.49 17.18 -31.29
CA ASN A 829 -26.91 16.90 -31.53
C ASN A 829 -27.62 16.19 -30.35
N GLY A 830 -26.90 15.95 -29.22
CA GLY A 830 -27.45 15.36 -28.00
C GLY A 830 -27.66 13.85 -28.05
N THR A 831 -27.12 13.12 -29.06
CA THR A 831 -27.10 11.65 -29.13
C THR A 831 -26.19 11.04 -28.06
N ILE A 832 -25.08 11.73 -27.75
CA ILE A 832 -24.18 11.47 -26.62
C ILE A 832 -24.21 12.70 -25.71
N SER A 833 -24.36 12.57 -24.41
CA SER A 833 -24.29 13.69 -23.49
C SER A 833 -22.84 14.16 -23.31
N GLU A 834 -22.61 15.46 -23.12
CA GLU A 834 -21.29 15.98 -22.79
C GLU A 834 -20.78 15.40 -21.48
N GLU A 835 -21.65 15.12 -20.51
CA GLU A 835 -21.28 14.46 -19.25
C GLU A 835 -20.70 13.06 -19.48
N ARG A 836 -21.21 12.30 -20.46
CA ARG A 836 -20.62 11.00 -20.84
C ARG A 836 -19.17 11.17 -21.32
N ILE A 837 -18.89 12.21 -22.12
CA ILE A 837 -17.52 12.55 -22.56
C ILE A 837 -16.67 12.99 -21.36
N ASN A 838 -17.19 13.89 -20.52
CA ASN A 838 -16.49 14.37 -19.33
C ASN A 838 -16.10 13.22 -18.40
N THR A 839 -17.01 12.26 -18.17
CA THR A 839 -16.75 11.05 -17.35
C THR A 839 -15.63 10.21 -17.93
N SER A 840 -15.59 9.99 -19.24
CA SER A 840 -14.51 9.25 -19.89
C SER A 840 -13.17 9.97 -19.80
N VAL A 841 -13.18 11.27 -20.13
CA VAL A 841 -11.94 12.06 -20.14
C VAL A 841 -11.40 12.22 -18.73
N ARG A 842 -12.24 12.34 -17.70
CA ARG A 842 -11.80 12.34 -16.29
C ARG A 842 -11.03 11.07 -15.94
N ARG A 843 -11.52 9.88 -16.30
CA ARG A 843 -10.82 8.61 -16.08
C ARG A 843 -9.47 8.57 -16.81
N ILE A 844 -9.45 9.00 -18.06
CA ILE A 844 -8.24 9.07 -18.87
C ILE A 844 -7.21 10.01 -18.24
N LEU A 845 -7.62 11.19 -17.83
CA LEU A 845 -6.75 12.18 -17.19
C LEU A 845 -6.25 11.71 -15.83
N LYS A 846 -7.08 11.01 -15.04
CA LYS A 846 -6.66 10.41 -13.76
C LYS A 846 -5.50 9.43 -13.98
N MET A 847 -5.59 8.55 -14.96
CA MET A 847 -4.48 7.64 -15.30
C MET A 847 -3.25 8.41 -15.83
N LYS A 848 -3.45 9.43 -16.63
CA LYS A 848 -2.35 10.26 -17.14
C LYS A 848 -1.65 11.10 -16.07
N GLN A 849 -2.29 11.42 -14.98
CA GLN A 849 -1.67 12.11 -13.85
C GLN A 849 -0.46 11.31 -13.32
N ASN A 850 -0.57 9.99 -13.22
CA ASN A 850 0.56 9.15 -12.81
C ASN A 850 1.71 9.21 -13.84
N ILE A 851 1.40 9.27 -15.15
CA ILE A 851 2.43 9.45 -16.18
C ILE A 851 3.16 10.80 -15.99
N VAL A 852 2.41 11.87 -15.67
CA VAL A 852 3.00 13.18 -15.34
C VAL A 852 3.95 13.05 -14.15
N MET A 853 3.54 12.34 -13.11
CA MET A 853 4.38 12.10 -11.93
C MET A 853 5.63 11.27 -12.29
N TRP A 854 5.48 10.19 -13.05
CA TRP A 854 6.64 9.38 -13.50
C TRP A 854 7.60 10.18 -14.37
N ASP A 855 7.09 11.07 -15.25
CA ASP A 855 7.94 11.93 -16.07
C ASP A 855 8.68 12.98 -15.24
N MET A 856 8.02 13.60 -14.25
CA MET A 856 8.67 14.51 -13.30
C MET A 856 9.79 13.79 -12.53
N LEU A 857 9.53 12.56 -12.08
CA LEU A 857 10.52 11.73 -11.41
C LEU A 857 11.71 11.40 -12.34
N LYS A 858 11.47 11.11 -13.62
CA LYS A 858 12.55 10.88 -14.61
C LYS A 858 13.34 12.17 -14.94
N GLU A 859 12.69 13.33 -15.00
CA GLU A 859 13.37 14.61 -15.24
C GLU A 859 14.28 15.00 -14.06
N VAL A 860 13.91 14.67 -12.83
CA VAL A 860 14.76 14.82 -11.64
C VAL A 860 15.98 13.87 -11.69
N GLN A 861 15.90 12.75 -12.42
CA GLN A 861 16.98 11.76 -12.59
C GLN A 861 17.94 12.09 -13.74
N SER A 862 17.59 13.00 -14.64
CA SER A 862 18.48 13.35 -15.76
C SER A 862 19.54 14.35 -15.28
N PRO A 863 20.86 14.03 -15.40
CA PRO A 863 21.96 14.85 -14.89
C PRO A 863 22.03 16.24 -15.51
#